data_ea220bfbe16651f8f8b6e9680db4f240
#
_entry.id   ea220bfbe16651f8f8b6e9680db4f240
#
_cell.length_a   1.000
_cell.length_b   1.000
_cell.length_c   1.000
_cell.angle_alpha   90.00
_cell.angle_beta   90.00
_cell.angle_gamma   90.00
#
_symmetry.space_group_name_H-M   'P 1'
#
loop_
_entity.id
_entity.type
_entity.pdbx_description
1 polymer ?
#
loop_
_entity_poly.entity_id
_entity_poly.type
_entity_poly.pdbx_seq_one_letter_code
_entity_poly.pdbx_strand_id
1 'polypeptide(L)'
;MFTHVESFKSAFLEKLETMYGKSFKDSTTRDQYNTLGHMVREYMNSQWIATNESYRAGEQKQMYYLSIEFLLGRLLGSNILNLGIKDVCEQGLSELGISLHDLEEVEADAGLGNGGLGRLAACFLDSLASLNLPGHGCGIRYKHGLFDQKIVDGYQVEFPEQWLLHENVWEVRRYDQAVEVSYFGSVEPLDIDGRLEFRHTNAEVIMAVPYDVPVVGYETSTVNALRLWNAEPVPFPQNCKDILKYKRETEAVSEFLYPDDTHDEGKILRLKQQYFLVSASLQNIVRMHRERYGSLRQLHEKIAIHINDTHPVLAIPELMRILLDEEKLAWEEAWHITTQTISYTNHTTLSEALEKWPIHIFKPLLPRIYMIIEEINERFCHELWERYPYEWHRIEEMAIIAHDLVKMAHLAIVGSHSVNGVAKIHTEILKQREMRLFYEFYPDKFNNKTNGIAHRRWLMKANPQLTNLISEAIGTEWKKEPIKLQALQTFQCDASFQEKLADVKQERKIILAERIHNQMGITIDPNSIFDVQVKRLHAYKRQLLNVLHILYLYNRLKEDASFSFYPRTFIFGAKASPGYYYAKKIIKLINELARKVNNDPYVSQFMKVIFLENYRVSLAEDIFPAADVSEQISTASKEASGTGNMKFMMNGAITLGTLDGANIEIKDRVGDAACFIFGLTADEVLHYYQNGGYRASDYYHHNMHIKKVVDQLTNGFFAQSGAEFEAIYDSLVIQNDEYFVLRDFGPYAERQEAVGRAYENRTKWLEMSILNIAQSGHFASDRTILQYSNEIWGIGNAVTQY
;
A
#
# COMPACT_ATOMS: atom_id res chain seq x y z
N MET A 1 29.45 -13.33 15.33
CA MET A 1 29.28 -13.42 13.86
C MET A 1 29.44 -12.04 13.20
N PHE A 2 28.59 -11.05 13.48
CA PHE A 2 28.63 -9.71 12.83
C PHE A 2 29.38 -8.62 13.63
N THR A 3 30.33 -9.00 14.48
CA THR A 3 31.10 -8.05 15.30
C THR A 3 32.41 -7.57 14.64
N HIS A 4 33.01 -8.42 13.80
CA HIS A 4 34.25 -8.15 13.09
C HIS A 4 34.22 -8.79 11.71
N VAL A 5 34.83 -8.13 10.73
CA VAL A 5 34.90 -8.55 9.33
C VAL A 5 35.43 -9.96 9.16
N GLU A 6 36.54 -10.31 9.82
CA GLU A 6 37.13 -11.65 9.73
C GLU A 6 36.23 -12.76 10.30
N SER A 7 35.54 -12.47 11.42
CA SER A 7 34.56 -13.41 11.99
C SER A 7 33.35 -13.61 11.07
N PHE A 8 32.92 -12.55 10.39
CA PHE A 8 31.84 -12.61 9.41
C PHE A 8 32.25 -13.47 8.20
N LYS A 9 33.43 -13.22 7.61
CA LYS A 9 33.91 -13.98 6.46
C LYS A 9 34.06 -15.47 6.76
N SER A 10 34.67 -15.81 7.90
CA SER A 10 34.80 -17.22 8.30
C SER A 10 33.45 -17.89 8.46
N ALA A 11 32.50 -17.24 9.16
CA ALA A 11 31.16 -17.77 9.35
C ALA A 11 30.38 -17.91 8.03
N PHE A 12 30.54 -16.96 7.11
CA PHE A 12 29.89 -16.99 5.80
C PHE A 12 30.38 -18.17 4.96
N LEU A 13 31.68 -18.37 4.87
CA LEU A 13 32.28 -19.48 4.12
C LEU A 13 31.89 -20.83 4.71
N GLU A 14 32.00 -21.00 6.04
CA GLU A 14 31.61 -22.22 6.74
C GLU A 14 30.13 -22.53 6.55
N LYS A 15 29.24 -21.51 6.64
CA LYS A 15 27.82 -21.66 6.44
C LYS A 15 27.49 -22.07 5.00
N LEU A 16 28.13 -21.46 4.01
CA LEU A 16 27.94 -21.78 2.59
C LEU A 16 28.32 -23.25 2.30
N GLU A 17 29.49 -23.66 2.78
CA GLU A 17 29.96 -25.05 2.61
C GLU A 17 29.01 -26.04 3.28
N THR A 18 28.56 -25.73 4.49
CA THR A 18 27.65 -26.62 5.26
C THR A 18 26.27 -26.71 4.63
N MET A 19 25.71 -25.61 4.10
CA MET A 19 24.39 -25.60 3.48
C MET A 19 24.34 -26.31 2.14
N TYR A 20 25.38 -26.15 1.32
CA TYR A 20 25.32 -26.58 -0.08
C TYR A 20 26.30 -27.70 -0.43
N GLY A 21 27.27 -28.04 0.44
CA GLY A 21 28.33 -29.01 0.12
C GLY A 21 29.18 -28.57 -1.07
N LYS A 22 29.31 -27.25 -1.29
CA LYS A 22 30.06 -26.62 -2.38
C LYS A 22 31.19 -25.75 -1.83
N SER A 23 32.31 -25.67 -2.55
CA SER A 23 33.33 -24.66 -2.27
C SER A 23 32.78 -23.24 -2.64
N PHE A 24 33.38 -22.22 -2.05
CA PHE A 24 33.04 -20.84 -2.40
C PHE A 24 33.15 -20.56 -3.90
N LYS A 25 34.17 -21.13 -4.56
CA LYS A 25 34.39 -20.93 -6.01
C LYS A 25 33.27 -21.55 -6.87
N ASP A 26 32.58 -22.56 -6.39
CA ASP A 26 31.55 -23.29 -7.10
C ASP A 26 30.14 -22.76 -6.74
N SER A 27 30.06 -21.78 -5.81
CA SER A 27 28.80 -21.22 -5.38
C SER A 27 28.26 -20.23 -6.39
N THR A 28 26.91 -20.21 -6.53
CA THR A 28 26.20 -19.20 -7.32
C THR A 28 25.87 -17.98 -6.49
N THR A 29 25.54 -16.86 -7.14
CA THR A 29 25.04 -15.65 -6.44
C THR A 29 23.81 -15.96 -5.60
N ARG A 30 22.97 -16.90 -6.02
CA ARG A 30 21.80 -17.37 -5.26
C ARG A 30 22.23 -18.12 -3.99
N ASP A 31 23.21 -19.03 -4.07
CA ASP A 31 23.73 -19.74 -2.90
C ASP A 31 24.30 -18.74 -1.89
N GLN A 32 25.01 -17.72 -2.34
CA GLN A 32 25.59 -16.66 -1.53
C GLN A 32 24.51 -15.79 -0.85
N TYR A 33 23.46 -15.41 -1.62
CA TYR A 33 22.30 -14.68 -1.07
C TYR A 33 21.60 -15.48 0.04
N ASN A 34 21.27 -16.74 -0.23
CA ASN A 34 20.61 -17.60 0.76
C ASN A 34 21.48 -17.77 2.00
N THR A 35 22.78 -17.96 1.84
CA THR A 35 23.73 -18.07 2.96
C THR A 35 23.68 -16.82 3.84
N LEU A 36 23.81 -15.63 3.24
CA LEU A 36 23.74 -14.36 3.98
C LEU A 36 22.37 -14.17 4.63
N GLY A 37 21.29 -14.45 3.92
CA GLY A 37 19.92 -14.35 4.45
C GLY A 37 19.69 -15.24 5.66
N HIS A 38 20.14 -16.49 5.62
CA HIS A 38 20.08 -17.39 6.77
C HIS A 38 20.93 -16.89 7.95
N MET A 39 22.14 -16.38 7.71
CA MET A 39 22.98 -15.82 8.77
C MET A 39 22.31 -14.62 9.45
N VAL A 40 21.73 -13.72 8.66
CA VAL A 40 21.01 -12.55 9.18
C VAL A 40 19.79 -13.00 9.98
N ARG A 41 19.01 -13.96 9.48
CA ARG A 41 17.85 -14.50 10.21
C ARG A 41 18.26 -15.19 11.52
N GLU A 42 19.33 -15.97 11.52
CA GLU A 42 19.84 -16.60 12.74
C GLU A 42 20.28 -15.57 13.79
N TYR A 43 20.89 -14.47 13.33
CA TYR A 43 21.26 -13.36 14.22
C TYR A 43 20.03 -12.71 14.87
N MET A 44 18.92 -12.58 14.14
CA MET A 44 17.65 -12.06 14.65
C MET A 44 16.97 -12.99 15.66
N ASN A 45 17.13 -14.31 15.54
CA ASN A 45 16.37 -15.28 16.33
C ASN A 45 16.51 -15.10 17.84
N SER A 46 17.72 -14.78 18.33
CA SER A 46 17.96 -14.53 19.76
C SER A 46 17.21 -13.30 20.25
N GLN A 47 17.18 -12.24 19.46
CA GLN A 47 16.43 -11.01 19.77
C GLN A 47 14.92 -11.27 19.69
N TRP A 48 14.47 -12.07 18.72
CA TRP A 48 13.06 -12.43 18.57
C TRP A 48 12.53 -13.22 19.79
N ILE A 49 13.30 -14.19 20.27
CA ILE A 49 12.98 -14.93 21.51
C ILE A 49 12.91 -13.95 22.69
N ALA A 50 13.93 -13.13 22.89
CA ALA A 50 13.99 -12.16 23.98
C ALA A 50 12.84 -11.15 23.94
N THR A 51 12.45 -10.70 22.74
CA THR A 51 11.30 -9.81 22.55
C THR A 51 10.00 -10.46 23.00
N ASN A 52 9.75 -11.72 22.58
CA ASN A 52 8.56 -12.47 22.96
C ASN A 52 8.52 -12.73 24.46
N GLU A 53 9.66 -13.05 25.07
CA GLU A 53 9.77 -13.24 26.52
C GLU A 53 9.51 -11.92 27.29
N SER A 54 10.06 -10.81 26.81
CA SER A 54 9.81 -9.48 27.38
C SER A 54 8.34 -9.09 27.34
N TYR A 55 7.66 -9.32 26.21
CA TYR A 55 6.22 -9.05 26.10
C TYR A 55 5.41 -9.92 27.06
N ARG A 56 5.79 -11.17 27.25
CA ARG A 56 5.16 -12.08 28.20
C ARG A 56 5.41 -11.64 29.66
N ALA A 57 6.65 -11.37 30.02
CA ALA A 57 7.01 -10.96 31.38
C ALA A 57 6.39 -9.63 31.80
N GLY A 58 6.37 -8.66 30.89
CA GLY A 58 5.86 -7.32 31.10
C GLY A 58 4.33 -7.18 31.03
N GLU A 59 3.60 -8.25 30.73
CA GLU A 59 2.14 -8.23 30.50
C GLU A 59 1.66 -7.11 29.58
N GLN A 60 2.50 -6.77 28.61
CA GLN A 60 2.23 -5.64 27.69
C GLN A 60 1.03 -5.94 26.78
N LYS A 61 0.17 -4.95 26.60
CA LYS A 61 -0.90 -5.00 25.63
C LYS A 61 -0.28 -5.12 24.24
N GLN A 62 -0.74 -6.08 23.42
CA GLN A 62 -0.22 -6.34 22.09
C GLN A 62 -1.21 -5.95 21.02
N MET A 63 -0.73 -5.39 19.92
CA MET A 63 -1.53 -5.00 18.77
C MET A 63 -1.32 -5.98 17.62
N TYR A 64 -2.43 -6.35 16.96
CA TYR A 64 -2.45 -7.17 15.77
C TYR A 64 -3.07 -6.38 14.61
N TYR A 65 -2.27 -6.15 13.58
CA TYR A 65 -2.66 -5.43 12.37
C TYR A 65 -3.07 -6.43 11.30
N LEU A 66 -4.37 -6.55 11.06
CA LEU A 66 -4.93 -7.46 10.07
C LEU A 66 -5.03 -6.74 8.72
N SER A 67 -4.34 -7.25 7.72
CA SER A 67 -4.36 -6.70 6.37
C SER A 67 -4.30 -7.80 5.32
N ILE A 68 -5.08 -7.63 4.25
CA ILE A 68 -5.04 -8.55 3.10
C ILE A 68 -3.76 -8.37 2.27
N GLU A 69 -3.04 -7.26 2.47
CA GLU A 69 -1.80 -6.93 1.78
C GLU A 69 -0.69 -6.51 2.75
N PHE A 70 0.54 -6.99 2.47
CA PHE A 70 1.79 -6.48 3.05
C PHE A 70 2.85 -6.36 1.96
N LEU A 71 2.95 -5.19 1.34
CA LEU A 71 3.90 -4.94 0.25
C LEU A 71 5.31 -4.68 0.82
N LEU A 72 6.00 -5.76 1.18
CA LEU A 72 7.28 -5.71 1.90
C LEU A 72 8.42 -5.20 1.03
N GLY A 73 8.47 -5.58 -0.24
CA GLY A 73 9.67 -5.45 -1.06
C GLY A 73 10.75 -6.43 -0.62
N ARG A 74 12.00 -6.19 -1.02
CA ARG A 74 13.17 -6.96 -0.60
C ARG A 74 13.51 -6.68 0.86
N LEU A 75 13.95 -7.69 1.59
CA LEU A 75 14.20 -7.61 3.03
C LEU A 75 15.68 -7.56 3.41
N LEU A 76 16.58 -8.16 2.61
CA LEU A 76 17.99 -8.28 2.95
C LEU A 76 18.62 -6.95 3.36
N GLY A 77 18.62 -5.96 2.49
CA GLY A 77 19.23 -4.66 2.77
C GLY A 77 18.55 -3.90 3.90
N SER A 78 17.20 -4.02 4.03
CA SER A 78 16.48 -3.39 5.13
C SER A 78 16.81 -4.03 6.49
N ASN A 79 16.91 -5.35 6.54
CA ASN A 79 17.26 -6.06 7.77
C ASN A 79 18.70 -5.76 8.19
N ILE A 80 19.64 -5.76 7.25
CA ILE A 80 21.04 -5.41 7.49
C ILE A 80 21.16 -3.97 8.02
N LEU A 81 20.41 -3.03 7.42
CA LEU A 81 20.38 -1.63 7.87
C LEU A 81 19.81 -1.51 9.28
N ASN A 82 18.64 -2.12 9.54
CA ASN A 82 17.96 -2.03 10.82
C ASN A 82 18.76 -2.68 11.97
N LEU A 83 19.46 -3.76 11.67
CA LEU A 83 20.35 -4.44 12.63
C LEU A 83 21.67 -3.69 12.89
N GLY A 84 22.01 -2.66 12.13
CA GLY A 84 23.27 -1.92 12.26
C GLY A 84 24.51 -2.73 11.87
N ILE A 85 24.36 -3.73 10.99
CA ILE A 85 25.45 -4.64 10.58
C ILE A 85 25.94 -4.38 9.15
N LYS A 86 25.49 -3.30 8.54
CA LYS A 86 25.74 -2.99 7.12
C LYS A 86 27.24 -2.94 6.79
N ASP A 87 28.00 -2.16 7.55
CA ASP A 87 29.42 -1.95 7.27
C ASP A 87 30.24 -3.25 7.33
N VAL A 88 29.94 -4.10 8.31
CA VAL A 88 30.62 -5.41 8.43
C VAL A 88 30.25 -6.34 7.27
N CYS A 89 29.00 -6.34 6.83
CA CYS A 89 28.55 -7.14 5.69
C CYS A 89 29.16 -6.62 4.37
N GLU A 90 29.09 -5.32 4.11
CA GLU A 90 29.64 -4.73 2.89
C GLU A 90 31.15 -4.96 2.77
N GLN A 91 31.90 -4.67 3.85
CA GLN A 91 33.34 -4.86 3.85
C GLN A 91 33.70 -6.35 3.70
N GLY A 92 33.08 -7.23 4.49
CA GLY A 92 33.40 -8.66 4.47
C GLY A 92 33.06 -9.32 3.13
N LEU A 93 31.95 -8.97 2.51
CA LEU A 93 31.59 -9.43 1.17
C LEU A 93 32.54 -8.88 0.11
N SER A 94 32.86 -7.59 0.18
CA SER A 94 33.82 -6.96 -0.76
C SER A 94 35.17 -7.63 -0.73
N GLU A 95 35.69 -7.96 0.44
CA GLU A 95 36.96 -8.71 0.59
C GLU A 95 36.90 -10.13 0.02
N LEU A 96 35.70 -10.71 -0.09
CA LEU A 96 35.46 -11.99 -0.77
C LEU A 96 35.20 -11.83 -2.27
N GLY A 97 35.16 -10.60 -2.78
CA GLY A 97 34.86 -10.30 -4.18
C GLY A 97 33.34 -10.34 -4.50
N ILE A 98 32.47 -10.19 -3.49
CA ILE A 98 31.01 -10.20 -3.63
C ILE A 98 30.49 -8.78 -3.43
N SER A 99 29.55 -8.34 -4.30
CA SER A 99 28.79 -7.10 -4.11
C SER A 99 27.51 -7.38 -3.29
N LEU A 100 27.28 -6.65 -2.21
CA LEU A 100 26.00 -6.73 -1.47
C LEU A 100 24.82 -6.36 -2.37
N HIS A 101 25.01 -5.39 -3.26
CA HIS A 101 23.99 -4.99 -4.23
C HIS A 101 23.60 -6.14 -5.15
N ASP A 102 24.57 -6.94 -5.65
CA ASP A 102 24.29 -8.08 -6.51
C ASP A 102 23.50 -9.17 -5.76
N LEU A 103 23.75 -9.34 -4.46
CA LEU A 103 22.95 -10.23 -3.62
C LEU A 103 21.52 -9.71 -3.42
N GLU A 104 21.34 -8.40 -3.21
CA GLU A 104 20.01 -7.80 -3.12
C GLU A 104 19.23 -7.94 -4.43
N GLU A 105 19.89 -7.84 -5.61
CA GLU A 105 19.22 -8.00 -6.92
C GLU A 105 18.72 -9.43 -7.15
N VAL A 106 19.29 -10.43 -6.51
CA VAL A 106 18.82 -11.82 -6.56
C VAL A 106 17.53 -12.03 -5.75
N GLU A 107 17.29 -11.22 -4.71
CA GLU A 107 16.07 -11.31 -3.91
C GLU A 107 14.85 -10.84 -4.70
N ALA A 108 13.81 -11.67 -4.75
CA ALA A 108 12.53 -11.26 -5.30
C ALA A 108 11.76 -10.35 -4.34
N ASP A 109 11.05 -9.37 -4.86
CA ASP A 109 10.03 -8.67 -4.06
C ASP A 109 8.96 -9.69 -3.64
N ALA A 110 8.57 -9.70 -2.37
CA ALA A 110 7.54 -10.62 -1.90
C ALA A 110 6.18 -10.29 -2.55
N GLY A 111 5.54 -11.30 -3.14
CA GLY A 111 4.24 -11.18 -3.82
C GLY A 111 3.07 -11.10 -2.83
N LEU A 112 3.12 -10.19 -1.88
CA LEU A 112 2.19 -10.08 -0.75
C LEU A 112 1.38 -8.78 -0.76
N GLY A 113 1.44 -8.00 -1.82
CA GLY A 113 0.72 -6.74 -1.91
C GLY A 113 0.77 -6.11 -3.30
N ASN A 114 -0.03 -5.05 -3.51
CA ASN A 114 -0.17 -4.39 -4.80
C ASN A 114 0.22 -2.91 -4.75
N GLY A 115 -0.27 -2.17 -3.75
CA GLY A 115 -0.18 -0.70 -3.77
C GLY A 115 -0.05 -0.04 -2.41
N GLY A 116 -0.67 1.14 -2.28
CA GLY A 116 -0.56 2.01 -1.10
C GLY A 116 -0.99 1.35 0.21
N LEU A 117 -2.08 0.57 0.18
CA LEU A 117 -2.60 -0.14 1.35
C LEU A 117 -1.56 -1.12 1.93
N GLY A 118 -1.02 -2.01 1.08
CA GLY A 118 -0.04 -3.01 1.50
C GLY A 118 1.31 -2.40 1.87
N ARG A 119 1.73 -1.32 1.17
CA ARG A 119 2.99 -0.64 1.53
C ARG A 119 2.86 0.12 2.86
N LEU A 120 1.69 0.70 3.15
CA LEU A 120 1.43 1.34 4.44
C LEU A 120 1.54 0.31 5.57
N ALA A 121 0.89 -0.85 5.42
CA ALA A 121 0.99 -1.96 6.38
C ALA A 121 2.45 -2.36 6.65
N ALA A 122 3.27 -2.49 5.60
CA ALA A 122 4.69 -2.78 5.73
C ALA A 122 5.48 -1.67 6.43
N CYS A 123 5.19 -0.39 6.15
CA CYS A 123 5.79 0.75 6.85
C CYS A 123 5.41 0.77 8.34
N PHE A 124 4.18 0.41 8.66
CA PHE A 124 3.69 0.36 10.04
C PHE A 124 4.39 -0.72 10.86
N LEU A 125 4.63 -1.91 10.28
CA LEU A 125 5.41 -2.95 10.95
C LEU A 125 6.84 -2.52 11.25
N ASP A 126 7.51 -1.87 10.30
CA ASP A 126 8.85 -1.31 10.48
C ASP A 126 8.88 -0.28 11.63
N SER A 127 7.90 0.64 11.65
CA SER A 127 7.80 1.65 12.70
C SER A 127 7.47 1.06 14.07
N LEU A 128 6.57 0.07 14.16
CA LEU A 128 6.25 -0.61 15.42
C LEU A 128 7.50 -1.23 16.04
N ALA A 129 8.30 -1.97 15.26
CA ALA A 129 9.52 -2.57 15.74
C ALA A 129 10.58 -1.52 16.11
N SER A 130 10.73 -0.46 15.28
CA SER A 130 11.72 0.60 15.51
C SER A 130 11.39 1.49 16.71
N LEU A 131 10.12 1.59 17.09
CA LEU A 131 9.66 2.32 18.27
C LEU A 131 9.53 1.43 19.53
N ASN A 132 9.99 0.18 19.46
CA ASN A 132 9.87 -0.81 20.55
C ASN A 132 8.41 -1.05 21.00
N LEU A 133 7.46 -1.02 20.08
CA LEU A 133 6.05 -1.25 20.35
C LEU A 133 5.66 -2.69 20.05
N PRO A 134 4.85 -3.34 20.90
CA PRO A 134 4.41 -4.73 20.74
C PRO A 134 3.29 -4.82 19.67
N GLY A 135 3.68 -4.87 18.41
CA GLY A 135 2.77 -4.91 17.27
C GLY A 135 3.14 -5.93 16.21
N HIS A 136 2.15 -6.72 15.80
CA HIS A 136 2.31 -7.84 14.87
C HIS A 136 1.40 -7.68 13.65
N GLY A 137 1.84 -8.17 12.49
CA GLY A 137 1.01 -8.26 11.28
C GLY A 137 0.37 -9.63 11.13
N CYS A 138 -0.86 -9.66 10.58
CA CYS A 138 -1.53 -10.90 10.15
C CYS A 138 -2.02 -10.72 8.72
N GLY A 139 -1.56 -11.61 7.82
CA GLY A 139 -1.87 -11.58 6.38
C GLY A 139 -2.02 -12.96 5.78
N ILE A 140 -2.16 -13.01 4.46
CA ILE A 140 -2.21 -14.24 3.68
C ILE A 140 -0.87 -14.42 2.94
N ARG A 141 -0.36 -15.64 2.92
CA ARG A 141 0.83 -16.03 2.18
C ARG A 141 0.45 -16.38 0.74
N TYR A 142 0.31 -15.37 -0.11
CA TYR A 142 -0.02 -15.62 -1.52
C TYR A 142 1.12 -16.32 -2.26
N LYS A 143 0.76 -17.34 -3.01
CA LYS A 143 1.72 -18.09 -3.82
C LYS A 143 2.26 -17.28 -5.00
N HIS A 144 1.39 -16.49 -5.63
CA HIS A 144 1.70 -15.74 -6.84
C HIS A 144 1.49 -14.22 -6.71
N GLY A 145 1.07 -13.72 -5.53
CA GLY A 145 0.79 -12.30 -5.35
C GLY A 145 -0.29 -11.79 -6.30
N LEU A 146 -0.04 -10.60 -6.90
CA LEU A 146 -0.96 -10.01 -7.89
C LEU A 146 -0.70 -10.58 -9.28
N PHE A 147 0.37 -10.16 -9.93
CA PHE A 147 0.91 -10.65 -11.21
C PHE A 147 2.22 -9.94 -11.56
N ASP A 148 3.06 -10.58 -12.35
CA ASP A 148 4.14 -9.93 -13.09
C ASP A 148 3.60 -9.29 -14.36
N GLN A 149 3.93 -8.00 -14.58
CA GLN A 149 3.52 -7.26 -15.76
C GLN A 149 4.59 -7.30 -16.82
N LYS A 150 4.20 -7.67 -18.05
CA LYS A 150 4.98 -7.47 -19.27
C LYS A 150 4.23 -6.55 -20.23
N ILE A 151 4.98 -5.79 -21.01
CA ILE A 151 4.44 -4.97 -22.07
C ILE A 151 4.74 -5.66 -23.40
N VAL A 152 3.70 -6.15 -24.08
CA VAL A 152 3.79 -6.82 -25.38
C VAL A 152 2.99 -6.02 -26.40
N ASP A 153 3.62 -5.54 -27.44
CA ASP A 153 3.02 -4.65 -28.46
C ASP A 153 2.30 -3.43 -27.83
N GLY A 154 2.85 -2.93 -26.71
CA GLY A 154 2.29 -1.80 -25.95
C GLY A 154 1.16 -2.16 -24.99
N TYR A 155 0.66 -3.40 -24.98
CA TYR A 155 -0.37 -3.87 -24.06
C TYR A 155 0.22 -4.46 -22.79
N GLN A 156 -0.48 -4.26 -21.69
CA GLN A 156 -0.21 -5.02 -20.45
C GLN A 156 -0.62 -6.48 -20.64
N VAL A 157 0.31 -7.37 -20.32
CA VAL A 157 0.08 -8.83 -20.22
C VAL A 157 0.48 -9.26 -18.81
N GLU A 158 -0.36 -10.07 -18.19
CA GLU A 158 -0.19 -10.54 -16.82
C GLU A 158 0.34 -11.97 -16.79
N PHE A 159 1.36 -12.21 -15.95
CA PHE A 159 1.93 -13.52 -15.66
C PHE A 159 1.89 -13.80 -14.16
N PRO A 160 1.78 -15.07 -13.73
CA PRO A 160 1.91 -15.39 -12.29
C PRO A 160 3.25 -14.93 -11.74
N GLU A 161 3.23 -14.19 -10.65
CA GLU A 161 4.43 -13.74 -9.95
C GLU A 161 5.13 -14.93 -9.26
N GLN A 162 6.36 -15.21 -9.63
CA GLN A 162 7.10 -16.41 -9.20
C GLN A 162 8.05 -16.11 -8.01
N TRP A 163 7.63 -15.31 -7.03
CA TRP A 163 8.48 -14.90 -5.92
C TRP A 163 8.87 -16.06 -4.97
N LEU A 164 8.11 -17.14 -4.95
CA LEU A 164 8.38 -18.38 -4.20
C LEU A 164 9.02 -19.49 -5.07
N LEU A 165 9.53 -19.16 -6.26
CA LEU A 165 10.22 -20.15 -7.12
C LEU A 165 11.44 -20.75 -6.39
N HIS A 166 12.08 -19.96 -5.56
CA HIS A 166 13.20 -20.33 -4.72
C HIS A 166 12.81 -20.24 -3.26
N GLU A 167 13.65 -20.77 -2.37
CA GLU A 167 13.47 -20.69 -0.93
C GLU A 167 13.34 -19.21 -0.49
N ASN A 168 12.32 -18.92 0.35
CA ASN A 168 12.22 -17.66 1.05
C ASN A 168 12.93 -17.80 2.41
N VAL A 169 14.13 -17.26 2.50
CA VAL A 169 14.99 -17.37 3.71
C VAL A 169 14.41 -16.68 4.94
N TRP A 170 13.40 -15.79 4.75
CA TRP A 170 12.88 -14.96 5.84
C TRP A 170 11.75 -15.60 6.61
N GLU A 171 11.05 -16.61 6.08
CA GLU A 171 9.88 -17.19 6.70
C GLU A 171 10.20 -18.48 7.49
N VAL A 172 9.44 -18.70 8.56
CA VAL A 172 9.50 -19.91 9.38
C VAL A 172 8.11 -20.54 9.43
N ARG A 173 7.96 -21.73 8.86
CA ARG A 173 6.71 -22.51 8.90
C ARG A 173 6.43 -23.02 10.31
N ARG A 174 5.22 -22.76 10.83
CA ARG A 174 4.76 -23.14 12.17
C ARG A 174 3.57 -24.10 12.10
N TYR A 175 3.79 -25.29 11.62
CA TYR A 175 2.71 -26.28 11.48
C TYR A 175 2.09 -26.67 12.82
N ASP A 176 2.85 -26.63 13.90
CA ASP A 176 2.41 -26.80 15.28
C ASP A 176 1.35 -25.80 15.75
N GLN A 177 1.21 -24.71 15.03
CA GLN A 177 0.24 -23.63 15.29
C GLN A 177 -0.85 -23.53 14.23
N ALA A 178 -0.98 -24.54 13.36
CA ALA A 178 -2.03 -24.59 12.37
C ALA A 178 -3.42 -24.66 13.01
N VAL A 179 -4.41 -24.07 12.34
CA VAL A 179 -5.81 -24.07 12.77
C VAL A 179 -6.74 -24.41 11.61
N GLU A 180 -7.92 -24.91 11.92
CA GLU A 180 -8.95 -25.22 10.94
C GLU A 180 -9.89 -24.04 10.72
N VAL A 181 -10.24 -23.77 9.46
CA VAL A 181 -11.22 -22.77 9.06
C VAL A 181 -12.34 -23.46 8.30
N SER A 182 -13.59 -23.20 8.71
CA SER A 182 -14.78 -23.89 8.20
C SER A 182 -15.63 -22.96 7.33
N TYR A 183 -16.12 -23.51 6.22
CA TYR A 183 -17.00 -22.86 5.26
C TYR A 183 -18.22 -23.72 4.95
N PHE A 184 -19.28 -23.10 4.42
CA PHE A 184 -20.51 -23.80 4.03
C PHE A 184 -21.17 -24.60 5.16
N GLY A 185 -21.85 -25.67 4.82
CA GLY A 185 -22.56 -26.52 5.77
C GLY A 185 -23.87 -25.94 6.27
N SER A 186 -24.34 -26.44 7.41
CA SER A 186 -25.58 -26.03 8.06
C SER A 186 -25.34 -25.76 9.53
N VAL A 187 -26.00 -24.75 10.07
CA VAL A 187 -25.95 -24.40 11.50
C VAL A 187 -27.31 -24.65 12.11
N GLU A 188 -27.34 -25.51 13.12
CA GLU A 188 -28.56 -25.87 13.83
C GLU A 188 -28.53 -25.28 15.25
N PRO A 189 -29.53 -24.47 15.62
CA PRO A 189 -29.67 -24.04 17.01
C PRO A 189 -30.17 -25.20 17.87
N LEU A 190 -29.55 -25.40 18.99
CA LEU A 190 -29.85 -26.43 19.97
C LEU A 190 -30.11 -25.79 21.33
N ASP A 191 -31.18 -26.21 22.01
CA ASP A 191 -31.38 -25.85 23.41
C ASP A 191 -30.69 -26.92 24.29
N ILE A 192 -29.64 -26.54 24.95
CA ILE A 192 -28.89 -27.42 25.87
C ILE A 192 -28.98 -26.79 27.28
N ASP A 193 -29.74 -27.40 28.14
CA ASP A 193 -29.95 -26.96 29.55
C ASP A 193 -30.43 -25.49 29.67
N GLY A 194 -31.31 -25.07 28.75
CA GLY A 194 -31.86 -23.72 28.69
C GLY A 194 -30.92 -22.67 28.09
N ARG A 195 -29.84 -23.11 27.44
CA ARG A 195 -28.92 -22.27 26.67
C ARG A 195 -28.99 -22.58 25.20
N LEU A 196 -29.03 -21.52 24.39
CA LEU A 196 -28.97 -21.63 22.94
C LEU A 196 -27.52 -21.89 22.51
N GLU A 197 -27.27 -23.08 21.96
CA GLU A 197 -25.99 -23.48 21.38
C GLU A 197 -26.17 -23.68 19.87
N PHE A 198 -25.06 -23.58 19.12
CA PHE A 198 -25.08 -23.73 17.67
C PHE A 198 -24.15 -24.84 17.24
N ARG A 199 -24.70 -25.80 16.47
CA ARG A 199 -23.92 -26.91 15.90
C ARG A 199 -23.73 -26.68 14.40
N HIS A 200 -22.47 -26.56 13.99
CA HIS A 200 -22.11 -26.47 12.58
C HIS A 200 -21.83 -27.87 12.04
N THR A 201 -22.54 -28.29 11.01
CA THR A 201 -22.47 -29.62 10.42
C THR A 201 -22.20 -29.56 8.92
N ASN A 202 -21.54 -30.59 8.38
CA ASN A 202 -21.23 -30.72 6.96
C ASN A 202 -20.40 -29.54 6.40
N ALA A 203 -19.59 -28.89 7.22
CA ALA A 203 -18.71 -27.84 6.78
C ALA A 203 -17.56 -28.36 5.89
N GLU A 204 -17.14 -27.54 4.96
CA GLU A 204 -15.86 -27.70 4.26
C GLU A 204 -14.76 -27.09 5.12
N VAL A 205 -13.73 -27.88 5.44
CA VAL A 205 -12.65 -27.47 6.35
C VAL A 205 -11.36 -27.29 5.59
N ILE A 206 -10.66 -26.19 5.84
CA ILE A 206 -9.34 -25.86 5.28
C ILE A 206 -8.36 -25.68 6.45
N MET A 207 -7.14 -26.22 6.32
CA MET A 207 -6.07 -25.98 7.27
C MET A 207 -5.38 -24.66 6.97
N ALA A 208 -5.37 -23.75 7.93
CA ALA A 208 -4.57 -22.52 7.87
C ALA A 208 -3.23 -22.77 8.59
N VAL A 209 -2.14 -22.79 7.82
CA VAL A 209 -0.79 -23.03 8.32
C VAL A 209 -0.01 -21.73 8.36
N PRO A 210 0.48 -21.28 9.55
CA PRO A 210 1.17 -20.00 9.63
C PRO A 210 2.64 -20.10 9.24
N TYR A 211 3.11 -19.02 8.59
CA TYR A 211 4.51 -18.75 8.30
C TYR A 211 4.85 -17.40 8.94
N ASP A 212 5.83 -17.39 9.83
CA ASP A 212 6.25 -16.20 10.55
C ASP A 212 7.47 -15.56 9.91
N VAL A 213 7.40 -14.27 9.62
CA VAL A 213 8.50 -13.44 9.11
C VAL A 213 8.90 -12.46 10.21
N PRO A 214 10.18 -12.47 10.69
CA PRO A 214 10.64 -11.53 11.69
C PRO A 214 10.72 -10.10 11.12
N VAL A 215 10.30 -9.14 11.93
CA VAL A 215 10.32 -7.70 11.63
C VAL A 215 11.22 -7.00 12.64
N VAL A 216 12.42 -6.61 12.21
CA VAL A 216 13.41 -5.98 13.07
C VAL A 216 13.28 -4.47 13.11
N GLY A 217 13.41 -3.88 14.29
CA GLY A 217 13.46 -2.42 14.45
C GLY A 217 14.85 -1.85 14.19
N TYR A 218 14.90 -0.60 13.76
CA TYR A 218 16.15 0.11 13.49
C TYR A 218 16.93 0.41 14.76
N GLU A 219 18.11 -0.20 14.88
CA GLU A 219 19.02 -0.08 16.04
C GLU A 219 18.29 -0.31 17.38
N THR A 220 17.36 -1.27 17.41
CA THR A 220 16.65 -1.72 18.61
C THR A 220 16.85 -3.20 18.80
N SER A 221 16.51 -3.73 19.98
CA SER A 221 16.49 -5.17 20.23
C SER A 221 15.15 -5.82 19.90
N THR A 222 14.17 -5.03 19.44
CA THR A 222 12.81 -5.51 19.19
C THR A 222 12.72 -6.21 17.83
N VAL A 223 12.19 -7.43 17.88
CA VAL A 223 11.84 -8.21 16.70
C VAL A 223 10.37 -8.65 16.83
N ASN A 224 9.49 -7.99 16.10
CA ASN A 224 8.08 -8.36 15.98
C ASN A 224 7.87 -9.45 14.92
N ALA A 225 6.65 -9.88 14.69
CA ALA A 225 6.33 -10.88 13.69
C ALA A 225 5.28 -10.40 12.69
N LEU A 226 5.48 -10.76 11.43
CA LEU A 226 4.42 -10.82 10.43
C LEU A 226 4.03 -12.28 10.24
N ARG A 227 2.81 -12.65 10.62
CA ARG A 227 2.24 -13.99 10.45
C ARG A 227 1.43 -14.06 9.16
N LEU A 228 1.84 -14.95 8.28
CA LEU A 228 1.21 -15.17 6.98
C LEU A 228 0.56 -16.55 6.95
N TRP A 229 -0.72 -16.59 6.63
CA TRP A 229 -1.49 -17.82 6.59
C TRP A 229 -1.49 -18.45 5.19
N ASN A 230 -1.12 -19.72 5.11
CA ASN A 230 -1.15 -20.55 3.91
C ASN A 230 -2.30 -21.55 4.00
N ALA A 231 -3.11 -21.65 2.96
CA ALA A 231 -4.22 -22.59 2.89
C ALA A 231 -3.70 -23.97 2.43
N GLU A 232 -3.90 -24.99 3.23
CA GLU A 232 -3.50 -26.37 2.94
C GLU A 232 -4.68 -27.33 3.15
N PRO A 233 -4.76 -28.43 2.40
CA PRO A 233 -5.76 -29.47 2.65
C PRO A 233 -5.60 -30.07 4.04
N VAL A 234 -6.72 -30.37 4.71
CA VAL A 234 -6.66 -31.19 5.93
C VAL A 234 -6.21 -32.62 5.60
N PRO A 235 -5.48 -33.32 6.47
CA PRO A 235 -4.95 -34.68 6.20
C PRO A 235 -6.03 -35.70 5.83
N PHE A 236 -7.22 -35.58 6.44
CA PHE A 236 -8.34 -36.50 6.24
C PHE A 236 -9.65 -35.74 6.07
N PRO A 237 -9.94 -35.18 4.87
CA PRO A 237 -11.15 -34.40 4.64
C PRO A 237 -12.39 -35.28 4.76
N GLN A 238 -13.29 -34.92 5.68
CA GLN A 238 -14.58 -35.59 5.82
C GLN A 238 -15.50 -35.23 4.64
N ASN A 239 -16.29 -36.18 4.16
CA ASN A 239 -17.24 -35.98 3.05
C ASN A 239 -16.63 -35.55 1.69
N CYS A 240 -15.34 -35.70 1.49
CA CYS A 240 -14.69 -35.35 0.24
C CYS A 240 -14.93 -36.43 -0.82
N LYS A 241 -15.67 -36.06 -1.88
CA LYS A 241 -15.94 -36.95 -3.02
C LYS A 241 -14.87 -36.89 -4.12
N ASP A 242 -14.19 -35.78 -4.23
CA ASP A 242 -13.13 -35.52 -5.22
C ASP A 242 -11.95 -34.79 -4.53
N ILE A 243 -10.93 -35.56 -4.18
CA ILE A 243 -9.76 -35.04 -3.46
C ILE A 243 -8.94 -34.04 -4.30
N LEU A 244 -8.92 -34.18 -5.63
CA LEU A 244 -8.17 -33.30 -6.50
C LEU A 244 -8.88 -31.94 -6.63
N LYS A 245 -10.20 -31.96 -6.70
CA LYS A 245 -11.00 -30.74 -6.68
C LYS A 245 -10.85 -30.02 -5.36
N TYR A 246 -11.06 -30.73 -4.24
CA TYR A 246 -10.88 -30.17 -2.89
C TYR A 246 -9.50 -29.54 -2.70
N LYS A 247 -8.42 -30.23 -3.13
CA LYS A 247 -7.06 -29.67 -3.04
C LYS A 247 -6.93 -28.36 -3.80
N ARG A 248 -7.42 -28.31 -5.06
CA ARG A 248 -7.34 -27.09 -5.88
C ARG A 248 -8.13 -25.92 -5.27
N GLU A 249 -9.34 -26.20 -4.80
CA GLU A 249 -10.21 -25.17 -4.19
C GLU A 249 -9.65 -24.67 -2.86
N THR A 250 -8.97 -25.53 -2.09
CA THR A 250 -8.26 -25.16 -0.87
C THR A 250 -7.05 -24.27 -1.18
N GLU A 251 -6.16 -24.72 -2.07
CA GLU A 251 -4.94 -23.98 -2.41
C GLU A 251 -5.25 -22.63 -3.06
N ALA A 252 -6.36 -22.51 -3.79
CA ALA A 252 -6.81 -21.26 -4.42
C ALA A 252 -7.04 -20.13 -3.40
N VAL A 253 -7.36 -20.43 -2.14
CA VAL A 253 -7.59 -19.43 -1.09
C VAL A 253 -6.34 -18.60 -0.81
N SER A 254 -5.14 -19.17 -0.94
CA SER A 254 -3.87 -18.45 -0.79
C SER A 254 -3.04 -18.39 -2.07
N GLU A 255 -3.66 -18.53 -3.25
CA GLU A 255 -2.92 -18.56 -4.51
C GLU A 255 -2.66 -17.15 -5.07
N PHE A 256 -3.69 -16.35 -5.28
CA PHE A 256 -3.60 -15.00 -5.85
C PHE A 256 -4.22 -13.95 -4.95
N LEU A 257 -3.56 -12.79 -4.88
CA LEU A 257 -4.12 -11.56 -4.32
C LEU A 257 -5.13 -10.97 -5.32
N TYR A 258 -6.33 -10.61 -4.85
CA TYR A 258 -7.40 -10.02 -5.65
C TYR A 258 -7.81 -10.89 -6.86
N PRO A 259 -8.44 -12.05 -6.61
CA PRO A 259 -9.05 -12.82 -7.70
C PRO A 259 -10.08 -11.98 -8.44
N ASP A 260 -10.34 -12.33 -9.70
CA ASP A 260 -11.35 -11.66 -10.52
C ASP A 260 -12.75 -11.86 -9.92
N ASP A 261 -13.34 -10.79 -9.38
CA ASP A 261 -14.63 -10.75 -8.70
C ASP A 261 -15.78 -10.20 -9.57
N THR A 262 -15.60 -10.21 -10.88
CA THR A 262 -16.67 -9.84 -11.83
C THR A 262 -17.81 -10.88 -11.87
N HIS A 263 -17.56 -12.08 -11.37
CA HIS A 263 -18.50 -13.21 -11.32
C HIS A 263 -18.54 -13.83 -9.91
N ASP A 264 -19.60 -14.60 -9.64
CA ASP A 264 -19.88 -15.09 -8.27
C ASP A 264 -18.80 -16.02 -7.71
N GLU A 265 -18.18 -16.86 -8.54
CA GLU A 265 -17.07 -17.73 -8.11
C GLU A 265 -15.89 -16.94 -7.58
N GLY A 266 -15.52 -15.87 -8.26
CA GLY A 266 -14.45 -14.97 -7.80
C GLY A 266 -14.84 -14.19 -6.55
N LYS A 267 -16.11 -13.77 -6.43
CA LYS A 267 -16.62 -13.15 -5.20
C LYS A 267 -16.59 -14.12 -4.02
N ILE A 268 -17.00 -15.37 -4.21
CA ILE A 268 -16.91 -16.42 -3.20
C ILE A 268 -15.47 -16.62 -2.76
N LEU A 269 -14.54 -16.72 -3.70
CA LEU A 269 -13.10 -16.90 -3.38
C LEU A 269 -12.55 -15.72 -2.60
N ARG A 270 -12.89 -14.49 -2.99
CA ARG A 270 -12.46 -13.28 -2.28
C ARG A 270 -13.02 -13.22 -0.85
N LEU A 271 -14.28 -13.57 -0.66
CA LEU A 271 -14.88 -13.63 0.68
C LEU A 271 -14.29 -14.78 1.50
N LYS A 272 -13.98 -15.94 0.88
CA LYS A 272 -13.23 -17.04 1.52
C LYS A 272 -11.86 -16.55 2.03
N GLN A 273 -11.11 -15.79 1.22
CA GLN A 273 -9.80 -15.23 1.61
C GLN A 273 -9.91 -14.31 2.83
N GLN A 274 -10.90 -13.41 2.84
CA GLN A 274 -11.12 -12.48 3.95
C GLN A 274 -11.44 -13.23 5.25
N TYR A 275 -12.33 -14.20 5.21
CA TYR A 275 -12.67 -15.00 6.38
C TYR A 275 -11.52 -15.92 6.81
N PHE A 276 -10.76 -16.49 5.86
CA PHE A 276 -9.57 -17.27 6.12
C PHE A 276 -8.55 -16.50 6.98
N LEU A 277 -8.19 -15.31 6.53
CA LEU A 277 -7.29 -14.42 7.27
C LEU A 277 -7.79 -14.16 8.70
N VAL A 278 -9.06 -13.79 8.81
CA VAL A 278 -9.67 -13.36 10.07
C VAL A 278 -9.79 -14.52 11.05
N SER A 279 -10.40 -15.64 10.62
CA SER A 279 -10.64 -16.78 11.51
C SER A 279 -9.33 -17.41 11.99
N ALA A 280 -8.37 -17.61 11.09
CA ALA A 280 -7.05 -18.13 11.46
C ALA A 280 -6.31 -17.22 12.46
N SER A 281 -6.34 -15.90 12.21
CA SER A 281 -5.67 -14.93 13.09
C SER A 281 -6.32 -14.86 14.47
N LEU A 282 -7.65 -14.78 14.54
CA LEU A 282 -8.36 -14.71 15.81
C LEU A 282 -8.25 -15.97 16.65
N GLN A 283 -8.38 -17.15 16.04
CA GLN A 283 -8.19 -18.41 16.74
C GLN A 283 -6.81 -18.47 17.43
N ASN A 284 -5.76 -18.03 16.70
CA ASN A 284 -4.41 -18.01 17.25
C ASN A 284 -4.24 -16.95 18.36
N ILE A 285 -4.74 -15.73 18.17
CA ILE A 285 -4.67 -14.65 19.17
C ILE A 285 -5.39 -15.07 20.45
N VAL A 286 -6.61 -15.58 20.32
CA VAL A 286 -7.44 -16.04 21.43
C VAL A 286 -6.79 -17.22 22.16
N ARG A 287 -6.22 -18.21 21.43
CA ARG A 287 -5.50 -19.34 22.03
C ARG A 287 -4.33 -18.85 22.87
N MET A 288 -3.47 -17.97 22.34
CA MET A 288 -2.33 -17.44 23.08
C MET A 288 -2.76 -16.65 24.31
N HIS A 289 -3.86 -15.88 24.19
CA HIS A 289 -4.40 -15.12 25.30
C HIS A 289 -4.96 -16.07 26.39
N ARG A 290 -5.73 -17.09 25.99
CA ARG A 290 -6.30 -18.10 26.90
C ARG A 290 -5.22 -18.89 27.64
N GLU A 291 -4.19 -19.35 26.96
CA GLU A 291 -3.04 -20.03 27.55
C GLU A 291 -2.35 -19.18 28.62
N ARG A 292 -2.34 -17.88 28.45
CA ARG A 292 -1.66 -16.95 29.34
C ARG A 292 -2.51 -16.46 30.50
N TYR A 293 -3.76 -16.08 30.24
CA TYR A 293 -4.64 -15.41 31.21
C TYR A 293 -5.82 -16.27 31.67
N GLY A 294 -6.07 -17.40 31.03
CA GLY A 294 -7.13 -18.35 31.37
C GLY A 294 -8.54 -17.94 30.98
N SER A 295 -8.79 -16.67 30.71
CA SER A 295 -10.12 -16.12 30.40
C SER A 295 -10.04 -15.04 29.32
N LEU A 296 -11.08 -14.94 28.48
CA LEU A 296 -11.18 -13.89 27.45
C LEU A 296 -11.90 -12.62 27.94
N ARG A 297 -12.37 -12.55 29.19
CA ARG A 297 -13.14 -11.39 29.72
C ARG A 297 -12.34 -10.08 29.69
N GLN A 298 -11.02 -10.17 29.80
CA GLN A 298 -10.09 -9.04 29.77
C GLN A 298 -9.33 -8.93 28.45
N LEU A 299 -9.84 -9.56 27.38
CA LEU A 299 -9.15 -9.58 26.07
C LEU A 299 -8.82 -8.16 25.59
N HIS A 300 -9.76 -7.24 25.65
CA HIS A 300 -9.61 -5.85 25.20
C HIS A 300 -8.58 -5.04 26.00
N GLU A 301 -8.27 -5.45 27.24
CA GLU A 301 -7.23 -4.80 28.03
C GLU A 301 -5.81 -5.22 27.61
N LYS A 302 -5.68 -6.41 27.03
CA LYS A 302 -4.39 -7.04 26.66
C LYS A 302 -4.15 -7.14 25.17
N ILE A 303 -5.19 -7.00 24.36
CA ILE A 303 -5.15 -7.15 22.90
C ILE A 303 -5.84 -5.95 22.24
N ALA A 304 -5.22 -5.38 21.22
CA ALA A 304 -5.83 -4.48 20.26
C ALA A 304 -5.77 -5.13 18.87
N ILE A 305 -6.86 -5.07 18.13
CA ILE A 305 -6.94 -5.57 16.76
C ILE A 305 -7.29 -4.39 15.86
N HIS A 306 -6.46 -4.15 14.85
CA HIS A 306 -6.70 -3.10 13.87
C HIS A 306 -7.03 -3.71 12.52
N ILE A 307 -8.20 -3.39 11.97
CA ILE A 307 -8.60 -3.81 10.63
C ILE A 307 -8.23 -2.76 9.59
N ASN A 308 -7.40 -3.18 8.64
CA ASN A 308 -6.90 -2.33 7.56
C ASN A 308 -7.84 -2.39 6.36
N ASP A 309 -8.67 -1.38 6.22
CA ASP A 309 -9.87 -1.34 5.36
C ASP A 309 -10.94 -2.36 5.79
N THR A 310 -11.95 -2.62 4.94
CA THR A 310 -13.05 -3.55 5.23
C THR A 310 -12.69 -5.01 4.98
N HIS A 311 -11.54 -5.30 4.39
CA HIS A 311 -11.14 -6.67 4.06
C HIS A 311 -11.17 -7.61 5.27
N PRO A 312 -10.65 -7.23 6.46
CA PRO A 312 -10.72 -8.09 7.65
C PRO A 312 -11.90 -7.76 8.59
N VAL A 313 -12.93 -7.08 8.14
CA VAL A 313 -14.06 -6.67 9.01
C VAL A 313 -14.80 -7.86 9.64
N LEU A 314 -14.72 -9.04 9.03
CA LEU A 314 -15.28 -10.27 9.60
C LEU A 314 -14.65 -10.64 10.95
N ALA A 315 -13.57 -9.94 11.38
CA ALA A 315 -13.05 -10.04 12.73
C ALA A 315 -14.10 -9.70 13.81
N ILE A 316 -15.04 -8.83 13.52
CA ILE A 316 -16.13 -8.46 14.43
C ILE A 316 -17.04 -9.66 14.71
N PRO A 317 -17.74 -10.24 13.71
CA PRO A 317 -18.62 -11.37 13.97
C PRO A 317 -17.87 -12.67 14.31
N GLU A 318 -16.62 -12.86 13.86
CA GLU A 318 -15.83 -14.03 14.25
C GLU A 318 -15.39 -13.98 15.71
N LEU A 319 -14.98 -12.81 16.22
CA LEU A 319 -14.69 -12.66 17.64
C LEU A 319 -15.95 -12.87 18.48
N MET A 320 -17.10 -12.33 18.04
CA MET A 320 -18.40 -12.61 18.66
C MET A 320 -18.69 -14.11 18.68
N ARG A 321 -18.48 -14.84 17.57
CA ARG A 321 -18.68 -16.27 17.50
C ARG A 321 -17.84 -17.02 18.54
N ILE A 322 -16.55 -16.68 18.65
CA ILE A 322 -15.65 -17.30 19.62
C ILE A 322 -16.16 -17.03 21.05
N LEU A 323 -16.51 -15.78 21.36
CA LEU A 323 -16.96 -15.40 22.71
C LEU A 323 -18.31 -16.01 23.08
N LEU A 324 -19.27 -16.10 22.11
CA LEU A 324 -20.59 -16.66 22.33
C LEU A 324 -20.58 -18.18 22.32
N ASP A 325 -20.00 -18.78 21.27
CA ASP A 325 -20.16 -20.23 20.99
C ASP A 325 -19.09 -21.08 21.72
N GLU A 326 -17.86 -20.57 21.92
CA GLU A 326 -16.80 -21.29 22.60
C GLU A 326 -16.68 -20.92 24.09
N GLU A 327 -16.66 -19.60 24.40
CA GLU A 327 -16.53 -19.12 25.78
C GLU A 327 -17.87 -19.02 26.54
N LYS A 328 -18.99 -19.21 25.84
CA LYS A 328 -20.35 -19.18 26.41
C LYS A 328 -20.66 -17.88 27.16
N LEU A 329 -20.12 -16.74 26.71
CA LEU A 329 -20.43 -15.42 27.26
C LEU A 329 -21.83 -14.95 26.84
N ALA A 330 -22.42 -14.08 27.64
CA ALA A 330 -23.65 -13.37 27.25
C ALA A 330 -23.35 -12.38 26.12
N TRP A 331 -24.38 -12.08 25.30
CA TRP A 331 -24.25 -11.19 24.14
C TRP A 331 -23.63 -9.84 24.51
N GLU A 332 -24.14 -9.18 25.54
CA GLU A 332 -23.70 -7.84 25.93
C GLU A 332 -22.22 -7.81 26.35
N GLU A 333 -21.78 -8.85 27.05
CA GLU A 333 -20.38 -8.98 27.46
C GLU A 333 -19.48 -9.25 26.24
N ALA A 334 -19.87 -10.17 25.36
CA ALA A 334 -19.16 -10.48 24.13
C ALA A 334 -19.07 -9.26 23.21
N TRP A 335 -20.15 -8.49 23.08
CA TRP A 335 -20.22 -7.28 22.27
C TRP A 335 -19.30 -6.18 22.82
N HIS A 336 -19.32 -5.98 24.15
CA HIS A 336 -18.42 -5.02 24.80
C HIS A 336 -16.95 -5.37 24.53
N ILE A 337 -16.55 -6.62 24.75
CA ILE A 337 -15.18 -7.08 24.51
C ILE A 337 -14.82 -6.87 23.05
N THR A 338 -15.66 -7.26 22.11
CA THR A 338 -15.43 -7.15 20.67
C THR A 338 -15.24 -5.69 20.26
N THR A 339 -16.16 -4.83 20.62
CA THR A 339 -16.10 -3.40 20.22
C THR A 339 -14.94 -2.66 20.85
N GLN A 340 -14.52 -3.01 22.08
CA GLN A 340 -13.35 -2.41 22.71
C GLN A 340 -12.00 -2.97 22.22
N THR A 341 -12.00 -4.12 21.54
CA THR A 341 -10.79 -4.73 20.97
C THR A 341 -10.48 -4.23 19.57
N ILE A 342 -11.52 -3.93 18.76
CA ILE A 342 -11.38 -3.69 17.31
C ILE A 342 -11.42 -2.19 17.00
N SER A 343 -10.51 -1.76 16.12
CA SER A 343 -10.45 -0.42 15.51
C SER A 343 -10.32 -0.55 13.99
N TYR A 344 -10.80 0.45 13.25
CA TYR A 344 -10.98 0.44 11.81
C TYR A 344 -10.37 1.67 11.14
N THR A 345 -9.60 1.44 10.06
CA THR A 345 -9.15 2.48 9.14
C THR A 345 -9.86 2.33 7.80
N ASN A 346 -10.53 3.40 7.34
CA ASN A 346 -11.05 3.51 5.99
C ASN A 346 -9.97 4.09 5.05
N HIS A 347 -9.83 3.51 3.85
CA HIS A 347 -8.82 3.91 2.87
C HIS A 347 -9.39 4.47 1.56
N THR A 348 -10.71 4.64 1.45
CA THR A 348 -11.35 5.10 0.21
C THR A 348 -12.31 6.26 0.43
N THR A 349 -12.39 7.14 -0.58
CA THR A 349 -13.41 8.18 -0.70
C THR A 349 -14.47 7.85 -1.74
N LEU A 350 -14.38 6.66 -2.37
CA LEU A 350 -15.29 6.22 -3.42
C LEU A 350 -16.37 5.33 -2.81
N SER A 351 -17.60 5.81 -2.77
CA SER A 351 -18.73 5.03 -2.23
C SER A 351 -18.99 3.72 -2.99
N GLU A 352 -18.70 3.70 -4.29
CA GLU A 352 -18.78 2.50 -5.12
C GLU A 352 -17.71 1.44 -4.77
N ALA A 353 -16.60 1.86 -4.16
CA ALA A 353 -15.53 0.96 -3.74
C ALA A 353 -15.72 0.40 -2.32
N LEU A 354 -16.75 0.84 -1.58
CA LEU A 354 -17.11 0.25 -0.30
C LEU A 354 -17.70 -1.15 -0.50
N GLU A 355 -17.07 -2.14 0.12
CA GLU A 355 -17.45 -3.55 -0.08
C GLU A 355 -18.88 -3.84 0.40
N LYS A 356 -19.62 -4.54 -0.46
CA LYS A 356 -20.97 -5.03 -0.19
C LYS A 356 -21.06 -6.46 -0.73
N TRP A 357 -21.54 -7.38 0.10
CA TRP A 357 -21.66 -8.78 -0.29
C TRP A 357 -23.11 -9.20 -0.44
N PRO A 358 -23.49 -9.81 -1.59
CA PRO A 358 -24.84 -10.37 -1.77
C PRO A 358 -25.13 -11.46 -0.74
N ILE A 359 -26.31 -11.41 -0.14
CA ILE A 359 -26.76 -12.41 0.88
C ILE A 359 -26.74 -13.83 0.31
N HIS A 360 -27.11 -14.00 -0.96
CA HIS A 360 -27.11 -15.32 -1.60
C HIS A 360 -25.72 -15.96 -1.73
N ILE A 361 -24.66 -15.17 -1.67
CA ILE A 361 -23.26 -15.64 -1.59
C ILE A 361 -22.84 -15.79 -0.13
N PHE A 362 -23.10 -14.76 0.69
CA PHE A 362 -22.59 -14.67 2.06
C PHE A 362 -23.19 -15.74 2.98
N LYS A 363 -24.52 -15.85 3.01
CA LYS A 363 -25.24 -16.73 3.95
C LYS A 363 -24.92 -18.22 3.77
N PRO A 364 -24.89 -18.78 2.53
CA PRO A 364 -24.45 -20.16 2.34
C PRO A 364 -22.99 -20.42 2.65
N LEU A 365 -22.09 -19.44 2.38
CA LEU A 365 -20.67 -19.58 2.60
C LEU A 365 -20.30 -19.56 4.09
N LEU A 366 -20.90 -18.65 4.85
CA LEU A 366 -20.58 -18.36 6.25
C LEU A 366 -21.87 -18.31 7.10
N PRO A 367 -22.60 -19.43 7.24
CA PRO A 367 -23.96 -19.41 7.81
C PRO A 367 -23.99 -18.91 9.26
N ARG A 368 -23.02 -19.32 10.13
CA ARG A 368 -22.99 -18.86 11.52
C ARG A 368 -22.59 -17.40 11.65
N ILE A 369 -21.64 -16.94 10.84
CA ILE A 369 -21.19 -15.55 10.80
C ILE A 369 -22.35 -14.64 10.33
N TYR A 370 -23.11 -15.08 9.32
CA TYR A 370 -24.28 -14.35 8.84
C TYR A 370 -25.34 -14.18 9.94
N MET A 371 -25.64 -15.23 10.72
CA MET A 371 -26.59 -15.15 11.84
C MET A 371 -26.14 -14.11 12.89
N ILE A 372 -24.85 -14.03 13.16
CA ILE A 372 -24.31 -13.05 14.10
C ILE A 372 -24.44 -11.62 13.53
N ILE A 373 -24.12 -11.42 12.25
CA ILE A 373 -24.28 -10.11 11.59
C ILE A 373 -25.76 -9.72 11.54
N GLU A 374 -26.66 -10.66 11.30
CA GLU A 374 -28.11 -10.42 11.34
C GLU A 374 -28.56 -9.92 12.72
N GLU A 375 -28.11 -10.55 13.79
CA GLU A 375 -28.38 -10.10 15.16
C GLU A 375 -27.75 -8.73 15.49
N ILE A 376 -26.51 -8.48 15.04
CA ILE A 376 -25.88 -7.15 15.18
C ILE A 376 -26.71 -6.10 14.46
N ASN A 377 -27.16 -6.39 13.23
CA ASN A 377 -27.99 -5.48 12.45
C ASN A 377 -29.34 -5.18 13.15
N GLU A 378 -30.04 -6.22 13.65
CA GLU A 378 -31.30 -6.05 14.37
C GLU A 378 -31.16 -5.14 15.58
N ARG A 379 -30.15 -5.38 16.40
CA ARG A 379 -29.88 -4.55 17.61
C ARG A 379 -29.53 -3.12 17.23
N PHE A 380 -28.69 -2.94 16.22
CA PHE A 380 -28.31 -1.61 15.74
C PHE A 380 -29.50 -0.85 15.12
N CYS A 381 -30.35 -1.50 14.34
CA CYS A 381 -31.56 -0.90 13.80
C CYS A 381 -32.54 -0.52 14.92
N HIS A 382 -32.60 -1.31 16.00
CA HIS A 382 -33.42 -0.97 17.17
C HIS A 382 -32.88 0.28 17.89
N GLU A 383 -31.57 0.37 18.10
CA GLU A 383 -30.93 1.56 18.68
C GLU A 383 -31.17 2.82 17.83
N LEU A 384 -31.10 2.68 16.49
CA LEU A 384 -31.44 3.75 15.57
C LEU A 384 -32.89 4.18 15.68
N TRP A 385 -33.81 3.21 15.80
CA TRP A 385 -35.23 3.50 15.97
C TRP A 385 -35.52 4.22 17.27
N GLU A 386 -34.88 3.85 18.37
CA GLU A 386 -35.05 4.53 19.65
C GLU A 386 -34.59 6.00 19.58
N ARG A 387 -33.48 6.26 18.87
CA ARG A 387 -32.90 7.60 18.74
C ARG A 387 -33.58 8.46 17.69
N TYR A 388 -34.07 7.85 16.58
CA TYR A 388 -34.67 8.53 15.43
C TYR A 388 -36.05 7.89 15.08
N PRO A 389 -37.04 7.99 15.93
CA PRO A 389 -38.34 7.36 15.69
C PRO A 389 -38.98 7.97 14.45
N TYR A 390 -39.51 7.09 13.59
CA TYR A 390 -40.16 7.41 12.31
C TYR A 390 -39.23 7.83 11.15
N GLU A 391 -37.91 7.87 11.36
CA GLU A 391 -36.93 8.17 10.29
C GLU A 391 -36.52 6.87 9.55
N TRP A 392 -37.45 6.18 8.94
CA TRP A 392 -37.23 4.87 8.26
C TRP A 392 -36.12 4.93 7.21
N HIS A 393 -36.04 6.02 6.43
CA HIS A 393 -35.02 6.20 5.42
C HIS A 393 -33.60 6.21 6.05
N ARG A 394 -33.43 6.88 7.18
CA ARG A 394 -32.17 6.92 7.92
C ARG A 394 -31.76 5.52 8.39
N ILE A 395 -32.71 4.76 8.94
CA ILE A 395 -32.46 3.39 9.42
C ILE A 395 -32.05 2.50 8.26
N GLU A 396 -32.76 2.55 7.13
CA GLU A 396 -32.44 1.75 5.93
C GLU A 396 -31.09 2.12 5.34
N GLU A 397 -30.73 3.41 5.29
CA GLU A 397 -29.45 3.89 4.81
C GLU A 397 -28.30 3.42 5.69
N MET A 398 -28.47 3.42 7.01
CA MET A 398 -27.46 3.04 8.00
C MET A 398 -27.39 1.54 8.27
N ALA A 399 -28.44 0.78 8.00
CA ALA A 399 -28.50 -0.66 8.25
C ALA A 399 -27.30 -1.40 7.64
N ILE A 400 -26.78 -2.38 8.39
CA ILE A 400 -25.69 -3.26 7.92
C ILE A 400 -26.19 -4.20 6.82
N ILE A 401 -27.41 -4.70 6.98
CA ILE A 401 -28.08 -5.55 5.98
C ILE A 401 -29.24 -4.75 5.37
N ALA A 402 -29.15 -4.45 4.09
CA ALA A 402 -30.22 -3.81 3.33
C ALA A 402 -30.10 -4.15 1.84
N HIS A 403 -31.23 -4.19 1.12
CA HIS A 403 -31.29 -4.46 -0.32
C HIS A 403 -30.56 -5.75 -0.75
N ASP A 404 -30.74 -6.83 0.02
CA ASP A 404 -30.09 -8.13 -0.19
C ASP A 404 -28.54 -8.08 -0.16
N LEU A 405 -27.97 -7.05 0.48
CA LEU A 405 -26.53 -6.84 0.63
C LEU A 405 -26.12 -6.71 2.10
N VAL A 406 -24.94 -7.25 2.43
CA VAL A 406 -24.22 -7.00 3.66
C VAL A 406 -23.21 -5.89 3.41
N LYS A 407 -23.36 -4.73 4.08
CA LYS A 407 -22.52 -3.55 3.91
C LYS A 407 -21.36 -3.57 4.90
N MET A 408 -20.17 -3.87 4.42
CA MET A 408 -19.01 -4.15 5.28
C MET A 408 -18.49 -2.92 6.03
N ALA A 409 -18.48 -1.74 5.43
CA ALA A 409 -18.07 -0.51 6.10
C ALA A 409 -19.04 -0.14 7.25
N HIS A 410 -20.33 -0.41 7.10
CA HIS A 410 -21.32 -0.20 8.16
C HIS A 410 -21.05 -1.12 9.35
N LEU A 411 -20.80 -2.41 9.10
CA LEU A 411 -20.40 -3.36 10.13
C LEU A 411 -19.10 -2.92 10.84
N ALA A 412 -18.11 -2.44 10.08
CA ALA A 412 -16.85 -1.95 10.63
C ALA A 412 -17.05 -0.76 11.60
N ILE A 413 -17.88 0.21 11.23
CA ILE A 413 -18.16 1.39 12.05
C ILE A 413 -18.92 1.00 13.32
N VAL A 414 -19.95 0.15 13.20
CA VAL A 414 -20.76 -0.28 14.32
C VAL A 414 -19.94 -1.10 15.31
N GLY A 415 -19.13 -2.05 14.82
CA GLY A 415 -18.40 -3.01 15.66
C GLY A 415 -16.99 -2.59 16.10
N SER A 416 -16.57 -1.33 15.88
CA SER A 416 -15.26 -0.83 16.33
C SER A 416 -15.41 0.37 17.27
N HIS A 417 -14.41 0.60 18.16
CA HIS A 417 -14.40 1.77 19.03
C HIS A 417 -13.82 3.03 18.35
N SER A 418 -13.07 2.86 17.27
CA SER A 418 -12.41 3.96 16.54
C SER A 418 -12.47 3.74 15.06
N VAL A 419 -12.77 4.79 14.32
CA VAL A 419 -12.81 4.85 12.85
C VAL A 419 -11.93 6.02 12.41
N ASN A 420 -10.89 5.76 11.63
CA ASN A 420 -10.06 6.85 11.14
C ASN A 420 -9.98 6.92 9.62
N GLY A 421 -9.88 8.14 9.13
CA GLY A 421 -9.39 8.45 7.79
C GLY A 421 -7.88 8.55 7.77
N VAL A 422 -7.29 8.70 6.57
CA VAL A 422 -5.84 8.60 6.33
C VAL A 422 -5.19 9.90 5.84
N ALA A 423 -5.94 10.98 5.79
CA ALA A 423 -5.51 12.37 5.60
C ALA A 423 -6.61 13.29 6.16
N LYS A 424 -6.28 14.55 6.45
CA LYS A 424 -7.25 15.50 7.01
C LYS A 424 -8.49 15.64 6.12
N ILE A 425 -8.28 15.90 4.83
CA ILE A 425 -9.37 16.06 3.86
C ILE A 425 -10.19 14.78 3.73
N HIS A 426 -9.56 13.61 3.71
CA HIS A 426 -10.26 12.34 3.68
C HIS A 426 -11.18 12.17 4.88
N THR A 427 -10.68 12.46 6.07
CA THR A 427 -11.47 12.37 7.31
C THR A 427 -12.67 13.30 7.29
N GLU A 428 -12.51 14.51 6.76
CA GLU A 428 -13.62 15.46 6.63
C GLU A 428 -14.65 14.99 5.57
N ILE A 429 -14.21 14.40 4.47
CA ILE A 429 -15.11 13.79 3.48
C ILE A 429 -15.91 12.64 4.12
N LEU A 430 -15.26 11.78 4.92
CA LEU A 430 -15.98 10.73 5.66
C LEU A 430 -17.04 11.31 6.59
N LYS A 431 -16.69 12.30 7.41
CA LYS A 431 -17.59 12.91 8.40
C LYS A 431 -18.75 13.67 7.76
N GLN A 432 -18.49 14.40 6.69
CA GLN A 432 -19.48 15.33 6.12
C GLN A 432 -20.32 14.70 5.01
N ARG A 433 -19.87 13.57 4.43
CA ARG A 433 -20.49 12.98 3.25
C ARG A 433 -20.67 11.48 3.33
N GLU A 434 -19.58 10.72 3.10
CA GLU A 434 -19.66 9.28 2.87
C GLU A 434 -20.23 8.52 4.07
N MET A 435 -19.92 8.97 5.28
CA MET A 435 -20.35 8.36 6.54
C MET A 435 -21.03 9.39 7.47
N ARG A 436 -21.64 10.43 6.87
CA ARG A 436 -22.24 11.55 7.64
C ARG A 436 -23.23 11.08 8.71
N LEU A 437 -24.16 10.18 8.36
CA LEU A 437 -25.15 9.67 9.30
C LEU A 437 -24.52 8.90 10.46
N PHE A 438 -23.45 8.15 10.18
CA PHE A 438 -22.68 7.47 11.21
C PHE A 438 -21.89 8.45 12.09
N TYR A 439 -21.34 9.51 11.51
CA TYR A 439 -20.66 10.56 12.29
C TYR A 439 -21.64 11.32 13.17
N GLU A 440 -22.84 11.62 12.70
CA GLU A 440 -23.92 12.21 13.51
C GLU A 440 -24.34 11.29 14.68
N PHE A 441 -24.26 9.97 14.49
CA PHE A 441 -24.66 8.99 15.50
C PHE A 441 -23.52 8.66 16.48
N TYR A 442 -22.29 8.52 15.99
CA TYR A 442 -21.08 8.17 16.74
C TYR A 442 -19.95 9.20 16.54
N PRO A 443 -20.12 10.48 16.90
CA PRO A 443 -19.14 11.53 16.60
C PRO A 443 -17.74 11.25 17.18
N ASP A 444 -17.67 10.63 18.34
CA ASP A 444 -16.43 10.37 19.07
C ASP A 444 -15.58 9.24 18.45
N LYS A 445 -16.17 8.40 17.60
CA LYS A 445 -15.42 7.34 16.90
C LYS A 445 -14.50 7.86 15.80
N PHE A 446 -14.87 9.00 15.16
CA PHE A 446 -14.22 9.47 13.95
C PHE A 446 -13.02 10.38 14.23
N ASN A 447 -11.85 9.98 13.74
CA ASN A 447 -10.61 10.74 13.89
C ASN A 447 -9.71 10.64 12.65
N ASN A 448 -8.67 11.47 12.59
CA ASN A 448 -7.69 11.48 11.51
C ASN A 448 -6.35 10.88 11.97
N LYS A 449 -5.82 9.98 11.16
CA LYS A 449 -4.45 9.52 11.26
C LYS A 449 -3.79 9.64 9.88
N THR A 450 -3.18 10.79 9.61
CA THR A 450 -2.50 11.02 8.33
C THR A 450 -1.44 9.96 8.12
N ASN A 451 -1.46 9.32 6.96
CA ASN A 451 -0.50 8.31 6.56
C ASN A 451 0.95 8.78 6.70
N GLY A 452 1.85 7.84 6.74
CA GLY A 452 3.28 8.08 6.75
C GLY A 452 4.05 6.98 6.03
N ILE A 453 5.34 7.19 5.86
CA ILE A 453 6.28 6.29 5.19
C ILE A 453 7.46 5.96 6.09
N ALA A 454 8.01 4.76 5.97
CA ALA A 454 9.23 4.38 6.68
C ALA A 454 10.44 5.07 6.03
N HIS A 455 10.95 6.13 6.64
CA HIS A 455 12.13 6.88 6.16
C HIS A 455 13.38 6.01 6.09
N ARG A 456 13.48 4.94 6.89
CA ARG A 456 14.56 3.96 6.85
C ARG A 456 14.66 3.31 5.47
N ARG A 457 13.55 2.85 4.90
CA ARG A 457 13.53 2.30 3.55
C ARG A 457 13.63 3.38 2.47
N TRP A 458 12.77 4.42 2.56
CA TRP A 458 12.54 5.35 1.45
C TRP A 458 13.56 6.49 1.37
N LEU A 459 14.39 6.68 2.40
CA LEU A 459 15.50 7.62 2.40
C LEU A 459 16.83 6.90 2.72
N MET A 460 16.96 6.29 3.90
CA MET A 460 18.24 5.77 4.35
C MET A 460 18.77 4.63 3.48
N LYS A 461 17.90 3.66 3.10
CA LYS A 461 18.26 2.56 2.19
C LYS A 461 18.28 3.02 0.73
N ALA A 462 17.22 3.67 0.26
CA ALA A 462 17.05 4.02 -1.15
C ALA A 462 18.02 5.13 -1.61
N ASN A 463 18.43 6.03 -0.72
CA ASN A 463 19.29 7.18 -1.03
C ASN A 463 20.37 7.40 0.02
N PRO A 464 21.37 6.50 0.11
CA PRO A 464 22.43 6.59 1.12
C PRO A 464 23.28 7.85 0.98
N GLN A 465 23.48 8.36 -0.24
CA GLN A 465 24.24 9.60 -0.46
C GLN A 465 23.50 10.80 0.16
N LEU A 466 22.20 10.93 -0.06
CA LEU A 466 21.38 11.96 0.59
C LEU A 466 21.37 11.78 2.11
N THR A 467 21.28 10.56 2.60
CA THR A 467 21.35 10.23 4.04
C THR A 467 22.65 10.72 4.67
N ASN A 468 23.77 10.52 3.99
CA ASN A 468 25.09 10.98 4.45
C ASN A 468 25.16 12.51 4.43
N LEU A 469 24.75 13.16 3.33
CA LEU A 469 24.74 14.62 3.22
C LEU A 469 23.89 15.28 4.32
N ILE A 470 22.70 14.75 4.60
CA ILE A 470 21.85 15.21 5.69
C ILE A 470 22.56 15.03 7.04
N SER A 471 23.15 13.85 7.26
CA SER A 471 23.82 13.55 8.53
C SER A 471 25.05 14.39 8.77
N GLU A 472 25.81 14.77 7.73
CA GLU A 472 26.90 15.73 7.80
C GLU A 472 26.41 17.12 8.20
N ALA A 473 25.26 17.55 7.70
CA ALA A 473 24.74 18.89 7.95
C ALA A 473 24.08 19.04 9.32
N ILE A 474 23.27 18.09 9.77
CA ILE A 474 22.42 18.23 10.97
C ILE A 474 22.62 17.13 12.02
N GLY A 475 23.64 16.28 11.89
CA GLY A 475 23.86 15.11 12.77
C GLY A 475 22.97 13.93 12.42
N THR A 476 22.98 12.89 13.26
CA THR A 476 22.33 11.58 12.95
C THR A 476 21.01 11.35 13.70
N GLU A 477 20.63 12.26 14.60
CA GLU A 477 19.44 12.09 15.45
C GLU A 477 18.13 11.97 14.66
N TRP A 478 18.05 12.61 13.48
CA TRP A 478 16.89 12.54 12.60
C TRP A 478 16.56 11.11 12.15
N LYS A 479 17.55 10.19 12.16
CA LYS A 479 17.32 8.78 11.80
C LYS A 479 16.37 8.08 12.76
N LYS A 480 16.31 8.51 14.02
CA LYS A 480 15.39 8.01 15.06
C LYS A 480 14.22 8.98 15.32
N GLU A 481 14.43 10.27 15.06
CA GLU A 481 13.46 11.34 15.24
C GLU A 481 13.30 12.13 13.92
N PRO A 482 12.55 11.60 12.93
CA PRO A 482 12.50 12.17 11.57
C PRO A 482 12.07 13.64 11.52
N ILE A 483 11.32 14.12 12.51
CA ILE A 483 10.91 15.53 12.59
C ILE A 483 12.11 16.48 12.66
N LYS A 484 13.27 16.02 13.13
CA LYS A 484 14.53 16.79 13.17
C LYS A 484 15.09 17.12 11.78
N LEU A 485 14.58 16.49 10.70
CA LEU A 485 14.87 16.93 9.33
C LEU A 485 14.56 18.41 9.10
N GLN A 486 13.65 19.00 9.88
CA GLN A 486 13.35 20.44 9.81
C GLN A 486 14.60 21.33 9.97
N ALA A 487 15.62 20.88 10.66
CA ALA A 487 16.87 21.63 10.81
C ALA A 487 17.56 21.91 9.46
N LEU A 488 17.32 21.10 8.42
CA LEU A 488 17.83 21.36 7.07
C LEU A 488 17.34 22.68 6.48
N GLN A 489 16.25 23.24 6.96
CA GLN A 489 15.74 24.52 6.47
C GLN A 489 16.79 25.65 6.63
N THR A 490 17.67 25.55 7.59
CA THR A 490 18.78 26.54 7.78
C THR A 490 19.81 26.51 6.65
N PHE A 491 19.89 25.42 5.89
CA PHE A 491 20.76 25.23 4.73
C PHE A 491 20.09 25.57 3.40
N GLN A 492 18.85 26.04 3.41
CA GLN A 492 18.07 26.29 2.19
C GLN A 492 18.78 27.22 1.21
N CYS A 493 19.45 28.28 1.71
CA CYS A 493 20.22 29.23 0.92
C CYS A 493 21.75 29.00 0.98
N ASP A 494 22.21 27.87 1.52
CA ASP A 494 23.65 27.55 1.58
C ASP A 494 24.10 26.97 0.23
N ALA A 495 24.96 27.73 -0.46
CA ALA A 495 25.42 27.37 -1.80
C ALA A 495 26.21 26.05 -1.83
N SER A 496 27.01 25.77 -0.79
CA SER A 496 27.79 24.53 -0.72
C SER A 496 26.89 23.30 -0.50
N PHE A 497 25.85 23.43 0.34
CA PHE A 497 24.89 22.37 0.54
C PHE A 497 24.03 22.13 -0.74
N GLN A 498 23.64 23.23 -1.42
CA GLN A 498 22.91 23.15 -2.70
C GLN A 498 23.72 22.41 -3.77
N GLU A 499 25.02 22.72 -3.91
CA GLU A 499 25.90 22.04 -4.86
C GLU A 499 25.99 20.54 -4.58
N LYS A 500 26.28 20.16 -3.32
CA LYS A 500 26.30 18.73 -2.91
C LYS A 500 24.96 18.01 -3.14
N LEU A 501 23.84 18.70 -2.88
CA LEU A 501 22.51 18.12 -3.15
C LEU A 501 22.28 17.92 -4.64
N ALA A 502 22.72 18.86 -5.47
CA ALA A 502 22.64 18.74 -6.93
C ALA A 502 23.45 17.54 -7.44
N ASP A 503 24.66 17.33 -6.89
CA ASP A 503 25.52 16.19 -7.24
C ASP A 503 24.87 14.86 -6.86
N VAL A 504 24.32 14.76 -5.65
CA VAL A 504 23.58 13.57 -5.21
C VAL A 504 22.40 13.29 -6.15
N LYS A 505 21.61 14.30 -6.50
CA LYS A 505 20.50 14.15 -7.42
C LYS A 505 20.96 13.70 -8.81
N GLN A 506 22.01 14.29 -9.32
CA GLN A 506 22.59 13.95 -10.63
C GLN A 506 23.07 12.50 -10.68
N GLU A 507 23.75 12.03 -9.63
CA GLU A 507 24.18 10.64 -9.53
C GLU A 507 22.99 9.66 -9.56
N ARG A 508 21.92 9.94 -8.80
CA ARG A 508 20.70 9.11 -8.81
C ARG A 508 20.03 9.07 -10.18
N LYS A 509 20.02 10.18 -10.90
CA LYS A 509 19.49 10.27 -12.27
C LYS A 509 20.33 9.47 -13.26
N ILE A 510 21.65 9.48 -13.14
CA ILE A 510 22.56 8.66 -13.95
C ILE A 510 22.28 7.18 -13.72
N ILE A 511 22.19 6.74 -12.47
CA ILE A 511 21.90 5.33 -12.12
C ILE A 511 20.57 4.88 -12.73
N LEU A 512 19.54 5.68 -12.62
CA LEU A 512 18.22 5.34 -13.21
C LEU A 512 18.28 5.34 -14.74
N ALA A 513 19.02 6.28 -15.35
CA ALA A 513 19.20 6.34 -16.81
C ALA A 513 19.93 5.09 -17.34
N GLU A 514 20.97 4.65 -16.65
CA GLU A 514 21.71 3.41 -16.99
C GLU A 514 20.80 2.18 -16.86
N ARG A 515 19.99 2.10 -15.78
CA ARG A 515 19.03 1.02 -15.63
C ARG A 515 18.02 0.98 -16.77
N ILE A 516 17.46 2.13 -17.16
CA ILE A 516 16.53 2.25 -18.29
C ILE A 516 17.22 1.81 -19.59
N HIS A 517 18.45 2.25 -19.81
CA HIS A 517 19.23 1.85 -20.98
C HIS A 517 19.45 0.33 -21.05
N ASN A 518 19.86 -0.26 -19.92
CA ASN A 518 20.15 -1.70 -19.84
C ASN A 518 18.88 -2.56 -20.01
N GLN A 519 17.74 -2.10 -19.52
CA GLN A 519 16.49 -2.87 -19.58
C GLN A 519 15.71 -2.67 -20.88
N MET A 520 15.75 -1.45 -21.47
CA MET A 520 14.89 -1.06 -22.58
C MET A 520 15.65 -0.65 -23.84
N GLY A 521 16.97 -0.49 -23.79
CA GLY A 521 17.78 0.03 -24.89
C GLY A 521 17.53 1.52 -25.19
N ILE A 522 16.85 2.25 -24.32
CA ILE A 522 16.51 3.68 -24.51
C ILE A 522 17.50 4.54 -23.73
N THR A 523 18.18 5.44 -24.44
CA THR A 523 19.05 6.44 -23.78
C THR A 523 18.24 7.67 -23.43
N ILE A 524 18.30 8.10 -22.18
CA ILE A 524 17.72 9.34 -21.66
C ILE A 524 18.83 10.26 -21.16
N ASP A 525 18.57 11.58 -21.20
CA ASP A 525 19.52 12.58 -20.72
C ASP A 525 19.32 12.81 -19.20
N PRO A 526 20.31 12.49 -18.35
CA PRO A 526 20.22 12.75 -16.91
C PRO A 526 20.13 14.25 -16.55
N ASN A 527 20.42 15.17 -17.49
CA ASN A 527 20.24 16.61 -17.27
C ASN A 527 18.81 17.08 -17.53
N SER A 528 17.98 16.30 -18.22
CA SER A 528 16.56 16.62 -18.42
C SER A 528 15.79 16.58 -17.11
N ILE A 529 14.68 17.28 -17.01
CA ILE A 529 13.77 17.12 -15.86
C ILE A 529 13.21 15.68 -15.84
N PHE A 530 13.39 14.96 -14.75
CA PHE A 530 12.73 13.67 -14.54
C PHE A 530 11.35 13.89 -13.93
N ASP A 531 10.33 13.86 -14.77
CA ASP A 531 8.91 14.05 -14.46
C ASP A 531 8.25 12.68 -14.28
N VAL A 532 7.85 12.34 -13.05
CA VAL A 532 7.59 10.96 -12.67
C VAL A 532 6.17 10.77 -12.17
N GLN A 533 5.44 9.85 -12.83
CA GLN A 533 4.12 9.39 -12.41
C GLN A 533 4.11 7.87 -12.25
N VAL A 534 4.49 7.39 -11.07
CA VAL A 534 4.54 5.96 -10.73
C VAL A 534 3.52 5.64 -9.65
N LYS A 535 2.46 4.96 -10.05
CA LYS A 535 1.33 4.56 -9.20
C LYS A 535 0.41 3.61 -9.95
N ARG A 536 -0.44 2.84 -9.23
CA ARG A 536 -1.48 2.02 -9.84
C ARG A 536 -2.23 2.82 -10.92
N LEU A 537 -2.51 2.22 -12.07
CA LEU A 537 -3.29 2.87 -13.11
C LEU A 537 -4.78 2.82 -12.78
N HIS A 538 -5.38 3.99 -12.71
CA HIS A 538 -6.81 4.16 -12.49
C HIS A 538 -7.27 5.49 -13.11
N ALA A 539 -8.49 5.55 -13.60
CA ALA A 539 -9.01 6.75 -14.29
C ALA A 539 -8.91 8.01 -13.40
N TYR A 540 -9.26 7.93 -12.11
CA TYR A 540 -9.22 9.08 -11.21
C TYR A 540 -7.81 9.60 -10.90
N LYS A 541 -6.75 8.77 -11.07
CA LYS A 541 -5.33 9.20 -10.91
C LYS A 541 -4.82 9.98 -12.10
N ARG A 542 -5.57 9.99 -13.18
CA ARG A 542 -5.45 10.83 -14.36
C ARG A 542 -4.11 10.75 -15.10
N GLN A 543 -3.52 9.55 -15.20
CA GLN A 543 -2.39 9.36 -16.12
C GLN A 543 -2.75 9.86 -17.53
N LEU A 544 -4.02 9.76 -17.93
CA LEU A 544 -4.51 10.29 -19.20
C LEU A 544 -4.29 11.79 -19.35
N LEU A 545 -4.46 12.60 -18.29
CA LEU A 545 -4.20 14.05 -18.32
C LEU A 545 -2.73 14.33 -18.68
N ASN A 546 -1.80 13.61 -18.09
CA ASN A 546 -0.36 13.71 -18.38
C ASN A 546 -0.07 13.29 -19.84
N VAL A 547 -0.66 12.18 -20.29
CA VAL A 547 -0.53 11.71 -21.70
C VAL A 547 -1.02 12.75 -22.69
N LEU A 548 -2.18 13.36 -22.48
CA LEU A 548 -2.72 14.41 -23.36
C LEU A 548 -1.83 15.66 -23.35
N HIS A 549 -1.24 16.00 -22.22
CA HIS A 549 -0.28 17.11 -22.13
C HIS A 549 1.03 16.80 -22.91
N ILE A 550 1.58 15.60 -22.79
CA ILE A 550 2.76 15.20 -23.56
C ILE A 550 2.45 15.27 -25.08
N LEU A 551 1.26 14.81 -25.49
CA LEU A 551 0.80 14.91 -26.87
C LEU A 551 0.63 16.36 -27.33
N TYR A 552 0.16 17.24 -26.46
CA TYR A 552 0.11 18.69 -26.70
C TYR A 552 1.52 19.27 -26.92
N LEU A 553 2.50 18.92 -26.09
CA LEU A 553 3.89 19.35 -26.28
C LEU A 553 4.48 18.84 -27.60
N TYR A 554 4.18 17.56 -27.94
CA TYR A 554 4.56 16.97 -29.23
C TYR A 554 4.03 17.82 -30.40
N ASN A 555 2.75 18.16 -30.39
CA ASN A 555 2.12 18.96 -31.40
C ASN A 555 2.74 20.37 -31.50
N ARG A 556 2.99 21.02 -30.35
CA ARG A 556 3.62 22.32 -30.28
C ARG A 556 5.01 22.34 -30.92
N LEU A 557 5.85 21.35 -30.62
CA LEU A 557 7.19 21.19 -31.20
C LEU A 557 7.14 20.97 -32.71
N LYS A 558 6.13 20.27 -33.22
CA LYS A 558 5.97 19.99 -34.66
C LYS A 558 5.42 21.18 -35.47
N GLU A 559 4.67 22.09 -34.84
CA GLU A 559 3.95 23.19 -35.50
C GLU A 559 4.61 24.53 -35.34
N ASP A 560 5.34 24.76 -34.26
CA ASP A 560 5.97 26.04 -33.94
C ASP A 560 7.49 25.86 -33.76
N ALA A 561 8.25 26.20 -34.77
CA ALA A 561 9.70 26.10 -34.74
C ALA A 561 10.37 27.01 -33.67
N SER A 562 9.63 28.00 -33.15
CA SER A 562 10.08 28.88 -32.07
C SER A 562 9.78 28.35 -30.68
N PHE A 563 8.93 27.31 -30.60
CA PHE A 563 8.56 26.72 -29.33
C PHE A 563 9.70 25.86 -28.79
N SER A 564 10.07 26.11 -27.57
CA SER A 564 11.05 25.33 -26.83
C SER A 564 10.68 25.29 -25.35
N PHE A 565 11.13 24.27 -24.66
CA PHE A 565 11.04 24.12 -23.23
C PHE A 565 12.26 23.36 -22.71
N TYR A 566 12.49 23.42 -21.40
CA TYR A 566 13.61 22.69 -20.79
C TYR A 566 13.44 21.18 -21.03
N PRO A 567 14.49 20.46 -21.49
CA PRO A 567 14.40 19.04 -21.82
C PRO A 567 13.79 18.21 -20.67
N ARG A 568 12.88 17.29 -21.02
CA ARG A 568 12.13 16.53 -20.01
C ARG A 568 12.01 15.05 -20.38
N THR A 569 12.19 14.21 -19.37
CA THR A 569 11.92 12.78 -19.45
C THR A 569 10.70 12.46 -18.60
N PHE A 570 9.61 12.08 -19.24
CA PHE A 570 8.37 11.63 -18.59
C PHE A 570 8.47 10.15 -18.29
N ILE A 571 8.40 9.78 -17.01
CA ILE A 571 8.58 8.41 -16.55
C ILE A 571 7.28 7.91 -15.92
N PHE A 572 6.69 6.88 -16.53
CA PHE A 572 5.52 6.18 -16.04
C PHE A 572 5.91 4.80 -15.50
N GLY A 573 5.17 4.34 -14.50
CA GLY A 573 5.20 2.97 -14.01
C GLY A 573 3.85 2.66 -13.35
N ALA A 574 3.14 1.68 -13.89
CA ALA A 574 1.76 1.43 -13.46
C ALA A 574 1.32 0.00 -13.79
N LYS A 575 0.61 -0.63 -12.85
CA LYS A 575 -0.16 -1.84 -13.11
C LYS A 575 -1.66 -1.50 -13.12
N ALA A 576 -2.39 -1.97 -14.13
CA ALA A 576 -3.85 -1.93 -14.18
C ALA A 576 -4.43 -3.24 -13.66
N SER A 577 -5.57 -3.21 -12.97
CA SER A 577 -6.29 -4.44 -12.62
C SER A 577 -6.62 -5.24 -13.89
N PRO A 578 -6.49 -6.58 -13.90
CA PRO A 578 -6.65 -7.39 -15.11
C PRO A 578 -7.98 -7.18 -15.85
N GLY A 579 -9.09 -7.06 -15.11
CA GLY A 579 -10.43 -6.79 -15.67
C GLY A 579 -10.71 -5.32 -16.01
N TYR A 580 -9.82 -4.38 -15.69
CA TYR A 580 -10.04 -2.96 -15.93
C TYR A 580 -9.59 -2.55 -17.34
N TYR A 581 -10.42 -2.89 -18.33
CA TYR A 581 -10.14 -2.66 -19.75
C TYR A 581 -9.73 -1.22 -20.09
N TYR A 582 -10.46 -0.24 -19.58
CA TYR A 582 -10.17 1.18 -19.81
C TYR A 582 -8.76 1.58 -19.34
N ALA A 583 -8.37 1.14 -18.16
CA ALA A 583 -7.03 1.39 -17.62
C ALA A 583 -5.94 0.71 -18.47
N LYS A 584 -6.19 -0.50 -18.96
CA LYS A 584 -5.25 -1.21 -19.86
C LYS A 584 -5.10 -0.47 -21.20
N LYS A 585 -6.17 0.17 -21.71
CA LYS A 585 -6.10 1.03 -22.91
C LYS A 585 -5.25 2.28 -22.68
N ILE A 586 -5.25 2.87 -21.49
CA ILE A 586 -4.37 3.99 -21.15
C ILE A 586 -2.90 3.53 -21.13
N ILE A 587 -2.58 2.34 -20.61
CA ILE A 587 -1.22 1.78 -20.71
C ILE A 587 -0.79 1.64 -22.18
N LYS A 588 -1.67 1.11 -23.02
CA LYS A 588 -1.41 1.00 -24.47
C LYS A 588 -1.15 2.39 -25.07
N LEU A 589 -1.95 3.39 -24.73
CA LEU A 589 -1.79 4.76 -25.23
C LEU A 589 -0.45 5.38 -24.80
N ILE A 590 -0.03 5.18 -23.54
CA ILE A 590 1.29 5.64 -23.07
C ILE A 590 2.42 5.04 -23.90
N ASN A 591 2.37 3.73 -24.17
CA ASN A 591 3.39 3.04 -24.93
C ASN A 591 3.41 3.46 -26.42
N GLU A 592 2.23 3.70 -27.03
CA GLU A 592 2.16 4.24 -28.40
C GLU A 592 2.68 5.68 -28.48
N LEU A 593 2.37 6.51 -27.49
CA LEU A 593 2.93 7.86 -27.40
C LEU A 593 4.45 7.80 -27.20
N ALA A 594 4.95 6.93 -26.34
CA ALA A 594 6.39 6.72 -26.14
C ALA A 594 7.08 6.34 -27.45
N ARG A 595 6.49 5.42 -28.21
CA ARG A 595 7.02 5.02 -29.53
C ARG A 595 7.08 6.18 -30.51
N LYS A 596 6.03 7.02 -30.56
CA LYS A 596 5.98 8.22 -31.41
C LYS A 596 7.02 9.27 -31.00
N VAL A 597 7.08 9.62 -29.74
CA VAL A 597 7.97 10.66 -29.20
C VAL A 597 9.44 10.23 -29.31
N ASN A 598 9.76 9.03 -28.86
CA ASN A 598 11.15 8.58 -28.75
C ASN A 598 11.80 8.32 -30.11
N ASN A 599 11.01 8.01 -31.15
CA ASN A 599 11.49 7.76 -32.50
C ASN A 599 11.41 8.99 -33.44
N ASP A 600 10.82 10.12 -33.00
CA ASP A 600 10.82 11.35 -33.79
C ASP A 600 12.20 12.04 -33.64
N PRO A 601 12.98 12.24 -34.71
CA PRO A 601 14.35 12.75 -34.60
C PRO A 601 14.45 14.19 -34.04
N TYR A 602 13.39 14.98 -34.19
CA TYR A 602 13.34 16.35 -33.68
C TYR A 602 12.81 16.38 -32.25
N VAL A 603 11.64 15.82 -32.03
CA VAL A 603 10.96 15.85 -30.71
C VAL A 603 11.78 15.13 -29.63
N SER A 604 12.44 14.02 -30.00
CA SER A 604 13.23 13.23 -29.04
C SER A 604 14.47 13.94 -28.47
N GLN A 605 14.83 15.10 -29.01
CA GLN A 605 15.87 15.96 -28.47
C GLN A 605 15.37 16.81 -27.29
N PHE A 606 14.08 17.06 -27.20
CA PHE A 606 13.45 17.85 -26.15
C PHE A 606 12.78 17.00 -25.10
N MET A 607 12.21 15.85 -25.47
CA MET A 607 11.51 14.99 -24.53
C MET A 607 11.64 13.50 -24.86
N LYS A 608 11.60 12.69 -23.81
CA LYS A 608 11.48 11.24 -23.85
C LYS A 608 10.28 10.80 -23.00
N VAL A 609 9.66 9.70 -23.40
CA VAL A 609 8.57 9.05 -22.65
C VAL A 609 8.98 7.62 -22.37
N ILE A 610 8.98 7.25 -21.10
CA ILE A 610 9.40 5.95 -20.60
C ILE A 610 8.25 5.31 -19.84
N PHE A 611 7.90 4.07 -20.17
CA PHE A 611 7.01 3.24 -19.36
C PHE A 611 7.82 2.10 -18.73
N LEU A 612 8.03 2.15 -17.42
CA LEU A 612 8.73 1.11 -16.68
C LEU A 612 7.76 -0.03 -16.35
N GLU A 613 7.97 -1.18 -16.97
CA GLU A 613 7.14 -2.35 -16.73
C GLU A 613 7.35 -2.92 -15.32
N ASN A 614 6.34 -3.60 -14.82
CA ASN A 614 6.38 -4.32 -13.56
C ASN A 614 6.78 -3.46 -12.35
N TYR A 615 6.19 -2.25 -12.25
CA TYR A 615 6.42 -1.34 -11.13
C TYR A 615 6.19 -2.04 -9.79
N ARG A 616 7.23 -2.04 -8.93
CA ARG A 616 7.28 -2.71 -7.63
C ARG A 616 8.20 -1.95 -6.68
N VAL A 617 8.30 -2.40 -5.41
CA VAL A 617 9.06 -1.68 -4.37
C VAL A 617 10.54 -1.53 -4.71
N SER A 618 11.21 -2.60 -5.17
CA SER A 618 12.63 -2.55 -5.53
C SER A 618 12.91 -1.55 -6.66
N LEU A 619 12.05 -1.48 -7.67
CA LEU A 619 12.16 -0.48 -8.73
C LEU A 619 11.86 0.94 -8.23
N ALA A 620 10.92 1.08 -7.32
CA ALA A 620 10.57 2.36 -6.72
C ALA A 620 11.73 2.97 -5.90
N GLU A 621 12.56 2.15 -5.26
CA GLU A 621 13.75 2.57 -4.51
C GLU A 621 14.79 3.28 -5.40
N ASP A 622 14.83 2.99 -6.71
CA ASP A 622 15.68 3.70 -7.67
C ASP A 622 15.00 4.95 -8.25
N ILE A 623 13.67 4.89 -8.44
CA ILE A 623 12.92 5.98 -9.07
C ILE A 623 12.76 7.19 -8.17
N PHE A 624 12.37 7.00 -6.89
CA PHE A 624 12.10 8.14 -6.01
C PHE A 624 13.31 9.06 -5.79
N PRO A 625 14.54 8.55 -5.58
CA PRO A 625 15.73 9.40 -5.46
C PRO A 625 16.06 10.22 -6.70
N ALA A 626 15.77 9.67 -7.89
CA ALA A 626 16.10 10.28 -9.17
C ALA A 626 15.08 11.32 -9.66
N ALA A 627 13.87 11.35 -9.11
CA ALA A 627 12.81 12.23 -9.58
C ALA A 627 13.07 13.70 -9.25
N ASP A 628 12.77 14.59 -10.20
CA ASP A 628 12.70 16.03 -10.02
C ASP A 628 11.27 16.49 -9.72
N VAL A 629 10.30 15.95 -10.44
CA VAL A 629 8.88 16.29 -10.35
C VAL A 629 8.07 15.06 -9.95
N SER A 630 7.19 15.26 -8.97
CA SER A 630 6.26 14.26 -8.45
C SER A 630 4.85 14.54 -8.94
N GLU A 631 4.35 13.73 -9.86
CA GLU A 631 3.01 13.86 -10.45
C GLU A 631 1.93 13.29 -9.52
N GLN A 632 1.16 14.19 -8.89
CA GLN A 632 0.11 13.87 -7.91
C GLN A 632 -1.23 14.52 -8.34
N ILE A 633 -1.66 14.16 -9.55
CA ILE A 633 -2.69 14.86 -10.33
C ILE A 633 -4.07 14.18 -10.32
N SER A 634 -4.40 13.45 -9.26
CA SER A 634 -5.74 12.85 -9.09
C SER A 634 -6.85 13.91 -9.17
N THR A 635 -8.04 13.49 -9.57
CA THR A 635 -9.23 14.33 -9.43
C THR A 635 -9.45 14.62 -7.97
N ALA A 636 -9.58 15.90 -7.59
CA ALA A 636 -9.75 16.29 -6.19
C ALA A 636 -10.93 15.56 -5.53
N SER A 637 -10.81 15.17 -4.30
CA SER A 637 -11.71 14.32 -3.51
C SER A 637 -11.63 12.80 -3.76
N LYS A 638 -10.77 12.32 -4.67
CA LYS A 638 -10.74 10.90 -5.05
C LYS A 638 -9.57 10.10 -4.46
N GLU A 639 -8.42 10.73 -4.22
CA GLU A 639 -7.29 10.09 -3.56
C GLU A 639 -7.37 10.33 -2.05
N ALA A 640 -7.64 9.30 -1.27
CA ALA A 640 -7.81 9.44 0.19
C ALA A 640 -6.57 10.06 0.88
N SER A 641 -5.38 9.66 0.50
CA SER A 641 -4.12 10.21 1.01
C SER A 641 -3.03 10.25 -0.06
N GLY A 642 -2.68 9.09 -0.64
CA GLY A 642 -1.42 8.87 -1.31
C GLY A 642 -0.26 8.74 -0.31
N THR A 643 0.78 8.01 -0.70
CA THR A 643 2.05 7.91 0.03
C THR A 643 3.25 8.07 -0.90
N GLY A 644 3.05 7.96 -2.21
CA GLY A 644 4.06 8.29 -3.21
C GLY A 644 4.53 9.73 -3.13
N ASN A 645 3.59 10.65 -2.95
CA ASN A 645 3.86 12.07 -2.72
C ASN A 645 4.86 12.32 -1.57
N MET A 646 4.71 11.60 -0.44
CA MET A 646 5.61 11.70 0.71
C MET A 646 7.01 11.16 0.42
N LYS A 647 7.12 10.07 -0.35
CA LYS A 647 8.40 9.45 -0.74
C LYS A 647 9.19 10.35 -1.69
N PHE A 648 8.51 10.94 -2.67
CA PHE A 648 9.09 11.94 -3.56
C PHE A 648 9.58 13.18 -2.79
N MET A 649 8.72 13.73 -1.92
CA MET A 649 9.04 14.88 -1.07
C MET A 649 10.30 14.62 -0.24
N MET A 650 10.39 13.44 0.39
CA MET A 650 11.54 13.06 1.23
C MET A 650 12.86 12.92 0.45
N ASN A 651 12.78 12.67 -0.85
CA ASN A 651 13.91 12.64 -1.76
C ASN A 651 14.11 13.96 -2.56
N GLY A 652 13.42 15.02 -2.17
CA GLY A 652 13.60 16.36 -2.72
C GLY A 652 12.95 16.61 -4.08
N ALA A 653 12.03 15.74 -4.53
CA ALA A 653 11.22 16.03 -5.70
C ALA A 653 10.10 17.01 -5.36
N ILE A 654 9.76 17.87 -6.32
CA ILE A 654 8.73 18.91 -6.14
C ILE A 654 7.38 18.36 -6.59
N THR A 655 6.37 18.52 -5.74
CA THR A 655 5.01 18.09 -6.05
C THR A 655 4.35 19.01 -7.07
N LEU A 656 3.92 18.43 -8.18
CA LEU A 656 2.93 18.99 -9.10
C LEU A 656 1.62 18.22 -8.91
N GLY A 657 0.59 18.84 -8.41
CA GLY A 657 -0.60 18.12 -8.02
C GLY A 657 -1.85 18.96 -7.83
N THR A 658 -2.91 18.28 -7.46
CA THR A 658 -4.19 18.86 -7.08
C THR A 658 -4.32 18.97 -5.56
N LEU A 659 -5.28 19.75 -5.08
CA LEU A 659 -5.65 19.81 -3.67
C LEU A 659 -6.47 18.56 -3.31
N ASP A 660 -5.77 17.43 -3.19
CA ASP A 660 -6.34 16.12 -2.90
C ASP A 660 -5.45 15.32 -1.94
N GLY A 661 -6.05 14.51 -1.08
CA GLY A 661 -5.35 13.64 -0.15
C GLY A 661 -4.28 14.39 0.66
N ALA A 662 -3.13 13.77 0.83
CA ALA A 662 -2.01 14.35 1.58
C ALA A 662 -1.28 15.48 0.84
N ASN A 663 -1.57 15.77 -0.44
CA ASN A 663 -0.99 16.92 -1.14
C ASN A 663 -1.33 18.23 -0.44
N ILE A 664 -2.52 18.34 0.18
CA ILE A 664 -2.93 19.51 0.96
C ILE A 664 -1.98 19.71 2.14
N GLU A 665 -1.72 18.65 2.89
CA GLU A 665 -0.84 18.72 4.06
C GLU A 665 0.63 18.94 3.66
N ILE A 666 1.06 18.45 2.48
CA ILE A 666 2.38 18.78 1.92
C ILE A 666 2.45 20.27 1.61
N LYS A 667 1.45 20.82 0.88
CA LYS A 667 1.35 22.24 0.58
C LYS A 667 1.36 23.11 1.83
N ASP A 668 0.60 22.73 2.85
CA ASP A 668 0.56 23.45 4.14
C ASP A 668 1.94 23.53 4.79
N ARG A 669 2.81 22.52 4.59
CA ARG A 669 4.14 22.45 5.14
C ARG A 669 5.18 23.25 4.35
N VAL A 670 5.14 23.17 3.02
CA VAL A 670 6.17 23.78 2.17
C VAL A 670 5.76 25.14 1.60
N GLY A 671 4.48 25.50 1.69
CA GLY A 671 3.91 26.70 1.12
C GLY A 671 3.80 26.67 -0.41
N ASP A 672 3.12 27.72 -0.97
CA ASP A 672 2.85 27.83 -2.41
C ASP A 672 4.13 28.00 -3.25
N ALA A 673 5.24 28.41 -2.64
CA ALA A 673 6.50 28.65 -3.33
C ALA A 673 7.31 27.38 -3.62
N ALA A 674 6.97 26.24 -2.98
CA ALA A 674 7.75 25.01 -3.09
C ALA A 674 6.90 23.79 -3.52
N CYS A 675 5.75 24.04 -4.13
CA CYS A 675 4.93 23.06 -4.83
C CYS A 675 4.13 23.77 -5.95
N PHE A 676 3.60 22.98 -6.89
CA PHE A 676 2.79 23.47 -8.01
C PHE A 676 1.39 22.87 -7.91
N ILE A 677 0.40 23.69 -7.54
CA ILE A 677 -0.99 23.26 -7.39
C ILE A 677 -1.85 23.80 -8.54
N PHE A 678 -2.76 22.98 -9.04
CA PHE A 678 -3.70 23.30 -10.10
C PHE A 678 -5.06 22.60 -9.94
N GLY A 679 -5.99 22.98 -10.79
CA GLY A 679 -7.25 22.30 -11.04
C GLY A 679 -8.33 22.58 -10.01
N LEU A 680 -9.43 21.84 -10.16
CA LEU A 680 -10.60 21.94 -9.30
C LEU A 680 -10.28 21.54 -7.86
N THR A 681 -10.95 22.19 -6.91
CA THR A 681 -10.99 21.79 -5.50
C THR A 681 -11.98 20.64 -5.28
N ALA A 682 -11.90 19.97 -4.12
CA ALA A 682 -12.84 18.93 -3.78
C ALA A 682 -14.29 19.43 -3.77
N ASP A 683 -14.54 20.62 -3.24
CA ASP A 683 -15.89 21.20 -3.17
C ASP A 683 -16.44 21.51 -4.57
N GLU A 684 -15.63 22.00 -5.50
CA GLU A 684 -16.04 22.23 -6.89
C GLU A 684 -16.36 20.93 -7.63
N VAL A 685 -15.54 19.90 -7.46
CA VAL A 685 -15.78 18.55 -8.01
C VAL A 685 -17.11 18.00 -7.50
N LEU A 686 -17.34 18.11 -6.20
CA LEU A 686 -18.56 17.66 -5.56
C LEU A 686 -19.79 18.41 -6.01
N HIS A 687 -19.66 19.74 -6.16
CA HIS A 687 -20.73 20.56 -6.69
C HIS A 687 -21.15 20.11 -8.09
N TYR A 688 -20.17 19.80 -8.97
CA TYR A 688 -20.46 19.28 -10.30
C TYR A 688 -21.14 17.92 -10.30
N TYR A 689 -20.73 17.00 -9.40
CA TYR A 689 -21.38 15.69 -9.29
C TYR A 689 -22.82 15.80 -8.77
N GLN A 690 -23.10 16.71 -7.85
CA GLN A 690 -24.43 16.86 -7.23
C GLN A 690 -25.38 17.69 -8.08
N ASN A 691 -24.90 18.77 -8.66
CA ASN A 691 -25.74 19.81 -9.30
C ASN A 691 -25.57 19.84 -10.81
N GLY A 692 -24.65 19.07 -11.39
CA GLY A 692 -24.33 19.15 -12.82
C GLY A 692 -23.63 20.46 -13.20
N GLY A 693 -23.78 20.87 -14.45
CA GLY A 693 -23.21 22.12 -14.96
C GLY A 693 -21.87 21.99 -15.66
N TYR A 694 -21.15 20.85 -15.49
CA TYR A 694 -19.99 20.52 -16.29
C TYR A 694 -20.38 19.90 -17.63
N ARG A 695 -19.80 20.40 -18.72
CA ARG A 695 -19.94 19.84 -20.05
C ARG A 695 -18.56 19.72 -20.69
N ALA A 696 -18.06 18.51 -20.80
CA ALA A 696 -16.77 18.22 -21.42
C ALA A 696 -16.70 18.67 -22.88
N SER A 697 -17.84 18.58 -23.61
CA SER A 697 -17.98 19.06 -24.98
C SER A 697 -17.66 20.55 -25.17
N ASP A 698 -17.92 21.39 -24.16
CA ASP A 698 -17.61 22.82 -24.25
C ASP A 698 -16.10 23.04 -24.30
N TYR A 699 -15.33 22.33 -23.46
CA TYR A 699 -13.85 22.36 -23.48
C TYR A 699 -13.30 21.80 -24.78
N TYR A 700 -13.85 20.70 -25.27
CA TYR A 700 -13.47 20.06 -26.51
C TYR A 700 -13.70 20.99 -27.73
N HIS A 701 -14.85 21.66 -27.82
CA HIS A 701 -15.16 22.51 -28.98
C HIS A 701 -14.52 23.88 -28.94
N HIS A 702 -14.31 24.49 -27.78
CA HIS A 702 -13.82 25.85 -27.66
C HIS A 702 -12.29 25.94 -27.46
N ASN A 703 -11.60 24.86 -27.22
CA ASN A 703 -10.14 24.85 -27.11
C ASN A 703 -9.52 24.00 -28.22
N MET A 704 -8.89 24.67 -29.19
CA MET A 704 -8.27 23.99 -30.34
C MET A 704 -7.17 22.99 -29.97
N HIS A 705 -6.45 23.21 -28.87
CA HIS A 705 -5.41 22.30 -28.40
C HIS A 705 -6.01 21.02 -27.80
N ILE A 706 -7.04 21.17 -26.96
CA ILE A 706 -7.81 20.04 -26.42
C ILE A 706 -8.43 19.24 -27.57
N LYS A 707 -9.13 19.95 -28.47
CA LYS A 707 -9.75 19.31 -29.64
C LYS A 707 -8.73 18.47 -30.41
N LYS A 708 -7.57 19.02 -30.69
CA LYS A 708 -6.53 18.34 -31.48
C LYS A 708 -6.02 17.09 -30.79
N VAL A 709 -5.64 17.16 -29.49
CA VAL A 709 -5.11 15.99 -28.77
C VAL A 709 -6.16 14.90 -28.58
N VAL A 710 -7.43 15.26 -28.42
CA VAL A 710 -8.54 14.31 -28.32
C VAL A 710 -8.86 13.67 -29.67
N ASP A 711 -8.92 14.46 -30.77
CA ASP A 711 -9.13 13.93 -32.13
C ASP A 711 -8.02 12.93 -32.53
N GLN A 712 -6.80 13.12 -32.08
CA GLN A 712 -5.67 12.23 -32.38
C GLN A 712 -5.85 10.82 -31.81
N LEU A 713 -6.75 10.61 -30.85
CA LEU A 713 -7.08 9.28 -30.31
C LEU A 713 -7.77 8.41 -31.37
N THR A 714 -8.52 9.00 -32.31
CA THR A 714 -9.39 8.27 -33.25
C THR A 714 -9.14 8.56 -34.74
N ASN A 715 -8.33 9.58 -35.08
CA ASN A 715 -8.12 10.00 -36.47
C ASN A 715 -6.97 9.27 -37.21
N GLY A 716 -6.44 8.16 -36.62
CA GLY A 716 -5.35 7.39 -37.23
C GLY A 716 -3.95 7.85 -36.82
N PHE A 717 -3.82 8.83 -35.92
CA PHE A 717 -2.51 9.32 -35.48
C PHE A 717 -1.68 8.23 -34.78
N PHE A 718 -2.28 7.43 -33.88
CA PHE A 718 -1.61 6.37 -33.13
C PHE A 718 -1.68 5.01 -33.83
N ALA A 719 -2.81 4.65 -34.39
CA ALA A 719 -3.06 3.35 -35.01
C ALA A 719 -3.80 3.51 -36.32
N GLN A 720 -3.59 2.59 -37.25
CA GLN A 720 -4.30 2.57 -38.54
C GLN A 720 -5.81 2.43 -38.38
N SER A 721 -6.26 1.73 -37.32
CA SER A 721 -7.66 1.65 -36.92
C SER A 721 -7.93 2.71 -35.86
N GLY A 722 -8.80 3.68 -36.15
CA GLY A 722 -9.25 4.70 -35.20
C GLY A 722 -9.98 4.13 -33.98
N ALA A 723 -10.39 2.84 -34.03
CA ALA A 723 -11.12 2.18 -32.96
C ALA A 723 -10.25 1.81 -31.73
N GLU A 724 -8.92 1.84 -31.83
CA GLU A 724 -8.05 1.40 -30.73
C GLU A 724 -8.25 2.17 -29.43
N PHE A 725 -8.44 3.50 -29.52
CA PHE A 725 -8.62 4.39 -28.37
C PHE A 725 -10.00 5.06 -28.36
N GLU A 726 -10.98 4.49 -29.08
CA GLU A 726 -12.35 5.00 -29.13
C GLU A 726 -12.98 5.06 -27.73
N ALA A 727 -12.76 4.05 -26.90
CA ALA A 727 -13.25 4.04 -25.52
C ALA A 727 -12.70 5.20 -24.67
N ILE A 728 -11.47 5.68 -24.94
CA ILE A 728 -10.91 6.85 -24.26
C ILE A 728 -11.56 8.12 -24.82
N TYR A 729 -11.71 8.23 -26.14
CA TYR A 729 -12.42 9.34 -26.77
C TYR A 729 -13.86 9.46 -26.25
N ASP A 730 -14.59 8.35 -26.22
CA ASP A 730 -15.97 8.30 -25.74
C ASP A 730 -16.08 8.74 -24.28
N SER A 731 -15.19 8.25 -23.43
CA SER A 731 -15.11 8.67 -22.03
C SER A 731 -14.96 10.19 -21.86
N LEU A 732 -14.12 10.82 -22.70
CA LEU A 732 -13.84 12.25 -22.63
C LEU A 732 -14.95 13.11 -23.24
N VAL A 733 -15.52 12.70 -24.37
CA VAL A 733 -16.42 13.57 -25.18
C VAL A 733 -17.89 13.16 -25.05
N ILE A 734 -18.18 11.85 -25.12
CA ILE A 734 -19.54 11.32 -25.16
C ILE A 734 -20.08 11.11 -23.74
N GLN A 735 -19.26 10.54 -22.84
CA GLN A 735 -19.63 10.21 -21.46
C GLN A 735 -19.33 11.36 -20.48
N ASN A 736 -19.05 12.55 -21.02
CA ASN A 736 -18.89 13.78 -20.26
C ASN A 736 -17.71 13.80 -19.25
N ASP A 737 -16.63 13.07 -19.53
CA ASP A 737 -15.34 13.16 -18.80
C ASP A 737 -15.51 13.16 -17.26
N GLU A 738 -15.91 12.04 -16.71
CA GLU A 738 -16.22 11.84 -15.28
C GLU A 738 -15.15 12.44 -14.32
N TYR A 739 -13.88 12.40 -14.73
CA TYR A 739 -12.76 12.82 -13.88
C TYR A 739 -12.19 14.21 -14.20
N PHE A 740 -12.91 15.03 -14.96
CA PHE A 740 -12.55 16.42 -15.27
C PHE A 740 -11.18 16.61 -15.94
N VAL A 741 -10.77 15.66 -16.77
CA VAL A 741 -9.48 15.70 -17.50
C VAL A 741 -9.41 16.92 -18.41
N LEU A 742 -10.48 17.18 -19.18
CA LEU A 742 -10.53 18.31 -20.12
C LEU A 742 -10.66 19.66 -19.40
N ARG A 743 -11.35 19.68 -18.25
CA ARG A 743 -11.50 20.90 -17.44
C ARG A 743 -10.18 21.37 -16.85
N ASP A 744 -9.38 20.42 -16.34
CA ASP A 744 -8.12 20.71 -15.68
C ASP A 744 -6.91 20.73 -16.62
N PHE A 745 -7.10 20.45 -17.92
CA PHE A 745 -6.02 20.40 -18.91
C PHE A 745 -5.27 21.73 -19.04
N GLY A 746 -5.99 22.85 -19.19
CA GLY A 746 -5.38 24.19 -19.29
C GLY A 746 -4.55 24.55 -18.05
N PRO A 747 -5.17 24.54 -16.85
CA PRO A 747 -4.45 24.78 -15.60
C PRO A 747 -3.24 23.87 -15.38
N TYR A 748 -3.34 22.58 -15.77
CA TYR A 748 -2.22 21.63 -15.70
C TYR A 748 -1.08 22.03 -16.64
N ALA A 749 -1.37 22.34 -17.89
CA ALA A 749 -0.38 22.76 -18.87
C ALA A 749 0.37 24.04 -18.43
N GLU A 750 -0.36 25.02 -17.87
CA GLU A 750 0.23 26.25 -17.32
C GLU A 750 1.20 25.96 -16.15
N ARG A 751 0.84 25.02 -15.28
CA ARG A 751 1.72 24.63 -14.16
C ARG A 751 2.93 23.83 -14.63
N GLN A 752 2.78 23.02 -15.65
CA GLN A 752 3.90 22.32 -16.28
C GLN A 752 4.93 23.29 -16.89
N GLU A 753 4.45 24.36 -17.52
CA GLU A 753 5.34 25.43 -18.00
C GLU A 753 6.04 26.16 -16.82
N ALA A 754 5.30 26.42 -15.73
CA ALA A 754 5.88 27.05 -14.54
C ALA A 754 6.97 26.15 -13.89
N VAL A 755 6.79 24.85 -13.88
CA VAL A 755 7.82 23.86 -13.46
C VAL A 755 9.08 24.02 -14.31
N GLY A 756 8.96 24.07 -15.63
CA GLY A 756 10.10 24.25 -16.54
C GLY A 756 10.89 25.53 -16.22
N ARG A 757 10.16 26.67 -16.12
CA ARG A 757 10.79 27.96 -15.76
C ARG A 757 11.45 27.97 -14.38
N ALA A 758 10.85 27.29 -13.40
CA ALA A 758 11.43 27.17 -12.07
C ALA A 758 12.70 26.32 -12.07
N TYR A 759 12.73 25.25 -12.87
CA TYR A 759 13.90 24.36 -12.99
C TYR A 759 15.10 25.02 -13.63
N GLU A 760 14.89 25.94 -14.57
CA GLU A 760 15.96 26.75 -15.19
C GLU A 760 16.70 27.60 -14.16
N ASN A 761 16.03 28.05 -13.12
CA ASN A 761 16.67 28.71 -11.98
C ASN A 761 17.11 27.68 -10.94
N ARG A 762 18.29 27.09 -11.15
CA ARG A 762 18.81 25.99 -10.33
C ARG A 762 18.87 26.30 -8.85
N THR A 763 19.31 27.50 -8.47
CA THR A 763 19.35 27.92 -7.07
C THR A 763 17.96 27.87 -6.44
N LYS A 764 16.97 28.45 -7.11
CA LYS A 764 15.58 28.45 -6.62
C LYS A 764 15.01 27.03 -6.54
N TRP A 765 15.29 26.19 -7.53
CA TRP A 765 14.86 24.80 -7.53
C TRP A 765 15.43 24.01 -6.35
N LEU A 766 16.72 24.20 -6.06
CA LEU A 766 17.38 23.54 -4.93
C LEU A 766 16.87 24.07 -3.58
N GLU A 767 16.56 25.37 -3.46
CA GLU A 767 15.87 25.90 -2.28
C GLU A 767 14.54 25.18 -2.02
N MET A 768 13.72 24.99 -3.07
CA MET A 768 12.45 24.26 -2.99
C MET A 768 12.67 22.80 -2.59
N SER A 769 13.68 22.15 -3.18
CA SER A 769 14.02 20.75 -2.88
C SER A 769 14.44 20.57 -1.42
N ILE A 770 15.32 21.44 -0.91
CA ILE A 770 15.79 21.39 0.50
C ILE A 770 14.60 21.59 1.45
N LEU A 771 13.71 22.52 1.16
CA LEU A 771 12.53 22.77 1.97
C LEU A 771 11.60 21.55 2.00
N ASN A 772 11.40 20.88 0.86
CA ASN A 772 10.63 19.64 0.78
C ASN A 772 11.25 18.55 1.66
N ILE A 773 12.55 18.31 1.54
CA ILE A 773 13.26 17.34 2.40
C ILE A 773 13.11 17.70 3.87
N ALA A 774 13.36 18.96 4.23
CA ALA A 774 13.28 19.44 5.62
C ALA A 774 11.89 19.19 6.24
N GLN A 775 10.82 19.41 5.50
CA GLN A 775 9.45 19.27 5.99
C GLN A 775 8.90 17.83 5.90
N SER A 776 9.62 16.93 5.23
CA SER A 776 9.15 15.56 4.99
C SER A 776 9.14 14.67 6.24
N GLY A 777 9.89 15.01 7.28
CA GLY A 777 9.91 14.26 8.54
C GLY A 777 8.55 14.14 9.21
N HIS A 778 7.65 15.11 8.97
CA HIS A 778 6.26 15.04 9.40
C HIS A 778 5.51 13.82 8.82
N PHE A 779 5.88 13.35 7.64
CA PHE A 779 5.27 12.22 6.98
C PHE A 779 5.98 10.88 7.24
N ALA A 780 6.84 10.81 8.27
CA ALA A 780 7.37 9.55 8.73
C ALA A 780 6.28 8.70 9.39
N SER A 781 6.25 7.39 9.08
CA SER A 781 5.29 6.45 9.68
C SER A 781 5.47 6.29 11.19
N ASP A 782 6.64 6.62 11.73
CA ASP A 782 6.89 6.65 13.17
C ASP A 782 5.94 7.61 13.89
N ARG A 783 5.75 8.83 13.36
CA ARG A 783 4.74 9.78 13.88
C ARG A 783 3.33 9.18 13.84
N THR A 784 2.97 8.58 12.71
CA THR A 784 1.64 7.97 12.53
C THR A 784 1.41 6.86 13.56
N ILE A 785 2.38 5.96 13.73
CA ILE A 785 2.31 4.86 14.68
C ILE A 785 2.21 5.35 16.12
N LEU A 786 2.96 6.38 16.50
CA LEU A 786 2.83 6.98 17.84
C LEU A 786 1.42 7.54 18.09
N GLN A 787 0.80 8.15 17.09
CA GLN A 787 -0.59 8.60 17.20
C GLN A 787 -1.55 7.42 17.36
N TYR A 788 -1.44 6.37 16.58
CA TYR A 788 -2.25 5.16 16.74
C TYR A 788 -2.03 4.50 18.11
N SER A 789 -0.77 4.38 18.54
CA SER A 789 -0.40 3.77 19.82
C SER A 789 -1.05 4.50 21.00
N ASN A 790 -0.98 5.83 21.01
CA ASN A 790 -1.45 6.64 22.13
C ASN A 790 -2.97 6.85 22.12
N GLU A 791 -3.57 7.03 20.93
CA GLU A 791 -4.95 7.51 20.80
C GLU A 791 -5.95 6.37 20.51
N ILE A 792 -5.50 5.22 20.00
CA ILE A 792 -6.40 4.14 19.57
C ILE A 792 -6.06 2.81 20.25
N TRP A 793 -4.80 2.35 20.16
CA TRP A 793 -4.46 1.00 20.61
C TRP A 793 -4.14 0.89 22.10
N GLY A 794 -3.65 1.96 22.71
CA GLY A 794 -3.23 1.96 24.10
C GLY A 794 -2.06 0.99 24.36
N ILE A 795 -1.09 0.92 23.42
CA ILE A 795 0.11 0.08 23.52
C ILE A 795 1.33 0.95 23.82
N GLY A 796 2.30 0.40 24.56
CA GLY A 796 3.51 1.11 24.95
C GLY A 796 3.30 2.05 26.15
N ASN A 797 4.37 2.41 26.82
CA ASN A 797 4.34 3.45 27.85
C ASN A 797 4.25 4.80 27.13
N ALA A 798 3.37 5.67 27.58
CA ALA A 798 3.21 7.04 27.06
C ALA A 798 4.57 7.76 27.06
N VAL A 799 5.28 7.74 25.96
CA VAL A 799 6.53 8.46 25.79
C VAL A 799 6.33 9.48 24.67
N THR A 800 6.38 10.73 25.12
CA THR A 800 6.54 11.98 24.38
C THR A 800 5.43 12.40 23.40
N GLN A 801 4.74 13.46 23.81
CA GLN A 801 4.02 14.37 22.92
C GLN A 801 5.01 14.96 21.90
N TYR A 802 4.73 14.75 20.62
CA TYR A 802 5.36 15.48 19.52
C TYR A 802 4.74 16.85 19.34
#